data_939c5daa048a8fb2cac3ce22f811a3eb
#
_entry.id   939c5daa048a8fb2cac3ce22f811a3eb
#
_cell.length_a   1.000
_cell.length_b   1.000
_cell.length_c   1.000
_cell.angle_alpha   90.00
_cell.angle_beta   90.00
_cell.angle_gamma   90.00
#
_symmetry.space_group_name_H-M   'P 1'
#
loop_
_entity.id
_entity.type
_entity.pdbx_description
1 polymer ?
#
loop_
_entity_poly.entity_id
_entity_poly.type
_entity_poly.pdbx_seq_one_letter_code
_entity_poly.pdbx_strand_id
1 'polypeptide(L)'
;MSHIVHFHHPIRKDKRSVHSVEPGTRLRDWLARHFPDQSFHVTLNFEKLDDLDVEMGPTDVVSIRPKIGFGTEWLIYAALALSAVSVVYTFTNMPDGPGNQNTKQASSVYNYNSQGNKPKLGNPVPVRYGRMPHYPDIIAPDWWEYENNEQYYYQSFSQGIGKFLYHKHVIGETVIDDANPDIEVRTYLPGEVVDHFHHIVWTSKEVGSSDGQGGLKLDGVTSNWVAETSSNEARFRGKVVELWSNYSIHTGNGDYTSTLRRDKWPWDAGQHVVITSSSQDSLVFEGNIHFHDMGDDGDVIDPEELPDEIENPLGWGTLAHNDRIVITGAGVNSGTFIVTAFRPGNRIRVKTDGGTEVTRFEPMSNVYVRIYEAVGNDGTYVCKDSHGTLALVDSSTLEEVADWSGFTTIDSPSAQISVLDRDREAEWIGNFLCVPSDATALDVGLDFIFPRGLGTLNKNGDINARTCEWQVRVRPEGTNQAYQTHKLTLTKGDNTPQRITVWLKEAMGLTPGRWEVGCRRISTVTNSTKVFDEVQWMGLKSVLQENYQNHEESIITLKIKATNSLSQQANSQYWNDSTRILPVRQDDGQYTEQPSRSIADAVIDACRNDVYGAGLEEDAIDIDTFLAYRDKWTTRDDFCDGLFDQPTAFWAAIGKILETGRSYPRIELGAVSMWRDEPRETLCKPYSPVNMTPDSFSVDIGLPEDGDYDGIEVEWFNPQSRKSETLLCTLPGQDGYNPKQVKLEFVTTEAHARREGLFKAAEQAYRRTNVNFTTDMDGWESNYGDVVPVAHDSVSWGQFGQVIETLNAENGSQYLQLTGLLTWEEGKQHYIMFNRGNEGVHGPYRVEQTDAPDIVILLDKPTEPVYAVGEKGQKTSEYMFGQADKMYKKLILTKVKQKGEFEVGCAAVEDDPRMEAYA
;
A
#
# COMPACT_ATOMS: atom_id res chain seq x y z
N MET A 1 13.83 -45.69 0.55
CA MET A 1 12.96 -45.03 1.52
C MET A 1 12.76 -43.59 1.07
N SER A 2 11.56 -43.16 1.00
CA SER A 2 11.25 -41.77 0.66
C SER A 2 11.53 -40.86 1.86
N HIS A 3 11.91 -39.64 1.62
CA HIS A 3 12.26 -38.73 2.67
C HIS A 3 11.48 -37.39 2.51
N ILE A 4 10.95 -36.89 3.62
CA ILE A 4 10.40 -35.53 3.70
C ILE A 4 11.37 -34.68 4.51
N VAL A 5 11.94 -33.67 3.88
CA VAL A 5 12.82 -32.69 4.49
C VAL A 5 11.99 -31.47 4.87
N HIS A 6 11.76 -31.29 6.16
CA HIS A 6 11.06 -30.12 6.68
C HIS A 6 12.07 -29.05 7.11
N PHE A 7 12.08 -27.92 6.44
CA PHE A 7 12.85 -26.76 6.84
C PHE A 7 12.03 -25.93 7.83
N HIS A 8 12.55 -25.74 9.03
CA HIS A 8 11.91 -24.93 10.08
C HIS A 8 12.03 -23.42 9.83
N HIS A 9 12.90 -23.04 8.90
CA HIS A 9 13.08 -21.68 8.48
C HIS A 9 13.04 -21.63 6.93
N PRO A 10 12.40 -20.63 6.34
CA PRO A 10 12.25 -20.57 4.88
C PRO A 10 13.60 -20.50 4.13
N ILE A 11 14.67 -20.06 4.80
CA ILE A 11 15.99 -19.78 4.21
C ILE A 11 17.08 -20.66 4.79
N ARG A 12 17.14 -20.84 6.10
CA ARG A 12 18.24 -21.56 6.78
C ARG A 12 18.15 -23.07 6.53
N LYS A 13 19.16 -23.62 5.85
CA LYS A 13 19.24 -25.06 5.52
C LYS A 13 19.69 -25.90 6.71
N ASP A 14 20.36 -25.33 7.70
CA ASP A 14 20.82 -25.97 8.92
C ASP A 14 19.68 -26.31 9.88
N LYS A 15 18.62 -25.51 9.90
CA LYS A 15 17.41 -25.74 10.71
C LYS A 15 16.42 -26.61 9.92
N ARG A 16 16.71 -27.92 9.83
CA ARG A 16 15.85 -28.88 9.14
C ARG A 16 15.68 -30.17 9.93
N SER A 17 14.52 -30.81 9.77
CA SER A 17 14.29 -32.20 10.18
C SER A 17 14.02 -33.05 8.94
N VAL A 18 14.48 -34.32 9.01
CA VAL A 18 14.27 -35.30 7.93
C VAL A 18 13.37 -36.40 8.47
N HIS A 19 12.27 -36.64 7.82
CA HIS A 19 11.33 -37.71 8.15
C HIS A 19 11.39 -38.78 7.07
N SER A 20 11.63 -40.03 7.47
CA SER A 20 11.54 -41.19 6.58
C SER A 20 10.06 -41.59 6.49
N VAL A 21 9.59 -41.82 5.29
CA VAL A 21 8.18 -42.13 5.00
C VAL A 21 8.09 -43.40 4.15
N GLU A 22 7.12 -44.25 4.39
CA GLU A 22 6.91 -45.45 3.60
C GLU A 22 6.40 -45.11 2.18
N PRO A 23 6.91 -45.81 1.16
CA PRO A 23 6.40 -45.67 -0.20
C PRO A 23 4.88 -45.92 -0.27
N GLY A 24 4.15 -45.14 -1.06
CA GLY A 24 2.68 -45.22 -1.12
C GLY A 24 1.94 -44.30 -0.14
N THR A 25 2.65 -43.58 0.72
CA THR A 25 2.02 -42.60 1.62
C THR A 25 1.59 -41.38 0.81
N ARG A 26 0.33 -40.95 0.98
CA ARG A 26 -0.18 -39.70 0.36
C ARG A 26 0.38 -38.50 1.10
N LEU A 27 0.99 -37.62 0.36
CA LEU A 27 1.66 -36.45 0.91
C LEU A 27 0.70 -35.51 1.65
N ARG A 28 -0.51 -35.29 1.12
CA ARG A 28 -1.57 -34.49 1.77
C ARG A 28 -1.93 -35.05 3.15
N ASP A 29 -2.12 -36.34 3.27
CA ASP A 29 -2.53 -36.98 4.53
C ASP A 29 -1.40 -36.91 5.57
N TRP A 30 -0.16 -37.02 5.10
CA TRP A 30 1.01 -36.90 5.96
C TRP A 30 1.16 -35.47 6.50
N LEU A 31 1.02 -34.45 5.62
CA LEU A 31 1.08 -33.02 5.99
C LEU A 31 -0.03 -32.66 6.96
N ALA A 32 -1.27 -33.04 6.68
CA ALA A 32 -2.43 -32.76 7.56
C ALA A 32 -2.28 -33.38 8.95
N ARG A 33 -1.59 -34.52 9.06
CA ARG A 33 -1.37 -35.21 10.34
C ARG A 33 -0.27 -34.57 11.17
N HIS A 34 0.78 -34.04 10.56
CA HIS A 34 1.96 -33.51 11.25
C HIS A 34 1.94 -31.99 11.40
N PHE A 35 1.20 -31.26 10.54
CA PHE A 35 1.14 -29.81 10.48
C PHE A 35 -0.27 -29.31 10.10
N PRO A 36 -1.29 -29.53 10.93
CA PRO A 36 -2.69 -29.31 10.57
C PRO A 36 -3.04 -27.85 10.24
N ASP A 37 -2.31 -26.88 10.78
CA ASP A 37 -2.64 -25.45 10.67
C ASP A 37 -1.62 -24.63 9.87
N GLN A 38 -0.69 -25.27 9.14
CA GLN A 38 0.37 -24.57 8.45
C GLN A 38 0.29 -24.76 6.92
N SER A 39 0.49 -23.67 6.19
CA SER A 39 0.63 -23.71 4.73
C SER A 39 2.11 -23.76 4.35
N PHE A 40 2.48 -24.65 3.44
CA PHE A 40 3.84 -24.86 3.01
C PHE A 40 4.01 -24.66 1.51
N HIS A 41 5.23 -24.28 1.11
CA HIS A 41 5.73 -24.55 -0.24
C HIS A 41 6.29 -25.95 -0.28
N VAL A 42 5.80 -26.75 -1.19
CA VAL A 42 6.17 -28.14 -1.34
C VAL A 42 6.86 -28.36 -2.68
N THR A 43 8.00 -29.05 -2.66
CA THR A 43 8.65 -29.53 -3.89
C THR A 43 8.85 -31.04 -3.80
N LEU A 44 8.61 -31.73 -4.91
CA LEU A 44 8.88 -33.15 -5.08
C LEU A 44 10.05 -33.32 -6.05
N ASN A 45 11.11 -33.96 -5.63
CA ASN A 45 12.33 -34.19 -6.44
C ASN A 45 12.87 -32.88 -7.08
N PHE A 46 12.83 -31.79 -6.29
CA PHE A 46 13.24 -30.42 -6.66
C PHE A 46 12.29 -29.65 -7.61
N GLU A 47 11.20 -30.23 -8.07
CA GLU A 47 10.15 -29.54 -8.82
C GLU A 47 9.01 -29.09 -7.92
N LYS A 48 8.45 -27.90 -8.19
CA LYS A 48 7.34 -27.35 -7.41
C LYS A 48 6.11 -28.25 -7.57
N LEU A 49 5.50 -28.60 -6.45
CA LEU A 49 4.29 -29.42 -6.40
C LEU A 49 3.08 -28.54 -6.05
N ASP A 50 2.17 -28.40 -7.00
CA ASP A 50 0.92 -27.63 -6.78
C ASP A 50 -0.25 -28.52 -6.32
N ASP A 51 -0.23 -29.81 -6.67
CA ASP A 51 -1.20 -30.80 -6.18
C ASP A 51 -0.55 -31.70 -5.13
N LEU A 52 -1.10 -31.69 -3.94
CA LEU A 52 -0.60 -32.48 -2.80
C LEU A 52 -1.16 -33.91 -2.75
N ASP A 53 -2.11 -34.27 -3.64
CA ASP A 53 -2.67 -35.64 -3.71
C ASP A 53 -1.75 -36.63 -4.44
N VAL A 54 -0.46 -36.56 -4.19
CA VAL A 54 0.56 -37.43 -4.77
C VAL A 54 0.94 -38.52 -3.77
N GLU A 55 1.02 -39.76 -4.25
CA GLU A 55 1.58 -40.87 -3.51
C GLU A 55 3.12 -40.92 -3.68
N MET A 56 3.83 -40.99 -2.56
CA MET A 56 5.30 -40.98 -2.57
C MET A 56 5.88 -42.28 -3.13
N GLY A 57 6.68 -42.20 -4.16
CA GLY A 57 7.45 -43.31 -4.74
C GLY A 57 8.58 -43.76 -3.80
N PRO A 58 9.26 -44.90 -4.10
CA PRO A 58 10.24 -45.52 -3.18
C PRO A 58 11.55 -44.72 -2.99
N THR A 59 11.81 -43.71 -3.80
CA THR A 59 13.04 -42.89 -3.80
C THR A 59 12.76 -41.39 -3.76
N ASP A 60 11.52 -40.98 -3.58
CA ASP A 60 11.13 -39.59 -3.63
C ASP A 60 11.64 -38.77 -2.46
N VAL A 61 12.08 -37.59 -2.76
CA VAL A 61 12.47 -36.55 -1.79
C VAL A 61 11.53 -35.38 -1.88
N VAL A 62 10.75 -35.17 -0.84
CA VAL A 62 9.88 -34.02 -0.71
C VAL A 62 10.53 -32.98 0.19
N SER A 63 10.63 -31.75 -0.22
CA SER A 63 11.00 -30.68 0.69
C SER A 63 9.79 -29.76 0.97
N ILE A 64 9.58 -29.47 2.25
CA ILE A 64 8.51 -28.59 2.72
C ILE A 64 9.11 -27.40 3.44
N ARG A 65 8.63 -26.19 3.13
CA ARG A 65 9.06 -24.93 3.73
C ARG A 65 7.85 -24.11 4.14
N PRO A 66 7.92 -23.41 5.28
CA PRO A 66 6.82 -22.52 5.67
C PRO A 66 6.53 -21.53 4.57
N LYS A 67 5.25 -21.30 4.26
CA LYS A 67 4.83 -20.15 3.45
C LYS A 67 5.01 -18.91 4.32
N ILE A 68 5.93 -18.04 3.89
CA ILE A 68 5.90 -16.67 4.35
C ILE A 68 4.67 -16.05 3.67
N GLY A 69 3.73 -15.54 4.46
CA GLY A 69 2.63 -14.79 3.90
C GLY A 69 3.21 -13.57 3.17
N PHE A 70 2.98 -13.52 1.86
CA PHE A 70 3.25 -12.51 0.85
C PHE A 70 4.26 -12.94 -0.24
N GLY A 71 3.83 -12.66 -1.48
CA GLY A 71 4.27 -13.20 -2.72
C GLY A 71 5.73 -12.98 -3.12
N THR A 72 6.15 -13.81 -4.04
CA THR A 72 7.34 -13.76 -4.94
C THR A 72 8.74 -13.54 -4.37
N GLU A 73 8.96 -13.13 -3.14
CA GLU A 73 10.30 -12.88 -2.56
C GLU A 73 11.15 -14.13 -2.35
N TRP A 74 10.54 -15.31 -2.20
CA TRP A 74 11.27 -16.55 -1.99
C TRP A 74 12.17 -17.00 -3.17
N LEU A 75 11.87 -16.56 -4.41
CA LEU A 75 12.72 -16.84 -5.57
C LEU A 75 14.11 -16.19 -5.44
N ILE A 76 14.20 -15.07 -4.76
CA ILE A 76 15.44 -14.33 -4.52
C ILE A 76 16.30 -15.05 -3.48
N TYR A 77 15.68 -15.56 -2.43
CA TYR A 77 16.37 -16.31 -1.38
C TYR A 77 16.77 -17.73 -1.82
N ALA A 78 16.02 -18.34 -2.74
CA ALA A 78 16.44 -19.59 -3.37
C ALA A 78 17.68 -19.39 -4.24
N ALA A 79 17.87 -18.24 -4.87
CA ALA A 79 19.08 -17.91 -5.62
C ALA A 79 20.31 -17.73 -4.71
N LEU A 80 20.16 -17.06 -3.55
CA LEU A 80 21.23 -16.93 -2.55
C LEU A 80 21.60 -18.27 -1.88
N ALA A 81 20.62 -19.14 -1.68
CA ALA A 81 20.87 -20.46 -1.08
C ALA A 81 21.47 -21.49 -2.05
N LEU A 82 21.41 -21.26 -3.34
CA LEU A 82 22.12 -22.04 -4.39
C LEU A 82 23.51 -21.47 -4.71
N SER A 83 23.89 -20.35 -4.10
CA SER A 83 25.04 -19.53 -4.51
C SER A 83 26.45 -20.07 -4.16
N ALA A 84 26.59 -21.24 -3.52
CA ALA A 84 27.88 -21.88 -3.55
C ALA A 84 28.23 -22.52 -4.91
N VAL A 85 27.26 -22.62 -5.82
CA VAL A 85 27.42 -23.13 -7.19
C VAL A 85 26.92 -22.12 -8.25
N SER A 86 26.20 -21.05 -7.86
CA SER A 86 25.52 -20.12 -8.78
C SER A 86 25.87 -18.65 -8.61
N VAL A 87 27.06 -18.32 -8.06
CA VAL A 87 27.65 -16.97 -8.26
C VAL A 87 27.66 -16.60 -9.76
N VAL A 88 27.74 -17.59 -10.60
CA VAL A 88 27.69 -17.45 -12.05
C VAL A 88 26.31 -17.07 -12.60
N TYR A 89 25.21 -17.49 -11.97
CA TYR A 89 23.87 -17.23 -12.51
C TYR A 89 23.36 -15.81 -12.23
N THR A 90 23.85 -15.18 -11.18
CA THR A 90 23.42 -13.82 -10.80
C THR A 90 24.06 -12.75 -11.68
N PHE A 91 25.29 -12.99 -12.18
CA PHE A 91 25.97 -12.11 -13.12
C PHE A 91 25.43 -12.18 -14.57
N THR A 92 24.73 -13.26 -14.93
CA THR A 92 24.16 -13.39 -16.29
C THR A 92 22.83 -12.62 -16.46
N ASN A 93 22.18 -12.21 -15.40
CA ASN A 93 20.92 -11.47 -15.40
C ASN A 93 21.04 -10.08 -14.76
N MET A 94 22.24 -9.53 -14.65
CA MET A 94 22.34 -8.08 -14.46
C MET A 94 21.69 -7.41 -15.68
N PRO A 95 20.82 -6.41 -15.48
CA PRO A 95 20.39 -5.58 -16.59
C PRO A 95 21.65 -5.08 -17.29
N ASP A 96 21.68 -5.19 -18.59
CA ASP A 96 22.70 -4.51 -19.41
C ASP A 96 22.82 -3.08 -18.87
N GLY A 97 24.04 -2.60 -18.71
CA GLY A 97 24.27 -1.21 -18.33
C GLY A 97 23.43 -0.29 -19.21
N PRO A 98 23.14 0.96 -18.82
CA PRO A 98 21.99 1.76 -19.26
C PRO A 98 21.84 1.84 -20.78
N GLY A 99 21.26 0.84 -21.34
CA GLY A 99 20.94 0.63 -22.74
C GLY A 99 19.51 0.14 -22.85
N ASN A 100 18.61 1.07 -23.15
CA ASN A 100 17.27 0.85 -23.71
C ASN A 100 16.43 -0.26 -23.05
N GLN A 101 15.83 0.01 -21.89
CA GLN A 101 14.60 -0.67 -21.48
C GLN A 101 13.48 0.32 -21.34
N ASN A 102 12.58 0.31 -22.33
CA ASN A 102 11.19 0.74 -22.17
C ASN A 102 10.51 -0.17 -21.14
N THR A 103 10.87 -0.10 -19.88
CA THR A 103 10.08 -0.65 -18.77
C THR A 103 9.17 0.42 -18.25
N LYS A 104 7.94 0.41 -18.73
CA LYS A 104 6.82 1.05 -18.07
C LYS A 104 6.59 0.34 -16.74
N GLN A 105 7.30 0.78 -15.74
CA GLN A 105 6.89 0.81 -14.32
C GLN A 105 7.91 1.67 -13.60
N ALA A 106 7.75 2.99 -13.77
CA ALA A 106 8.37 3.92 -12.85
C ALA A 106 7.82 3.60 -11.46
N SER A 107 8.69 3.31 -10.50
CA SER A 107 8.37 3.34 -9.10
C SER A 107 7.54 4.59 -8.81
N SER A 108 6.39 4.44 -8.13
CA SER A 108 5.49 5.54 -7.77
C SER A 108 6.10 6.53 -6.76
N VAL A 109 7.32 6.28 -6.34
CA VAL A 109 8.05 6.98 -5.27
C VAL A 109 8.12 8.49 -5.47
N TYR A 110 8.09 8.96 -6.70
CA TYR A 110 8.25 10.38 -7.01
C TYR A 110 7.10 11.00 -7.80
N ASN A 111 5.95 10.31 -7.91
CA ASN A 111 4.79 10.89 -8.55
C ASN A 111 3.86 11.51 -7.50
N TYR A 112 4.09 12.77 -7.19
CA TYR A 112 3.38 13.55 -6.18
C TYR A 112 1.85 13.53 -6.34
N ASN A 113 1.36 13.41 -7.57
CA ASN A 113 -0.09 13.36 -7.85
C ASN A 113 -0.76 12.04 -7.41
N SER A 114 0.01 11.00 -7.07
CA SER A 114 -0.49 9.72 -6.57
C SER A 114 -0.24 9.49 -5.08
N GLN A 115 0.54 10.38 -4.44
CA GLN A 115 0.93 10.26 -3.03
C GLN A 115 0.01 11.10 -2.14
N GLY A 116 -1.22 10.67 -1.98
CA GLY A 116 -2.04 11.12 -0.86
C GLY A 116 -2.05 10.03 0.22
N ASN A 117 -2.35 10.40 1.46
CA ASN A 117 -2.60 9.38 2.48
C ASN A 117 -3.73 8.48 2.00
N LYS A 118 -3.44 7.23 1.73
CA LYS A 118 -4.40 6.23 1.24
C LYS A 118 -4.14 4.92 1.95
N PRO A 119 -5.18 4.14 2.23
CA PRO A 119 -5.00 2.75 2.64
C PRO A 119 -4.41 1.97 1.46
N LYS A 120 -3.33 1.25 1.70
CA LYS A 120 -2.65 0.41 0.70
C LYS A 120 -2.74 -1.07 1.09
N LEU A 121 -3.95 -1.55 1.27
CA LEU A 121 -4.19 -2.94 1.66
C LEU A 121 -3.59 -3.92 0.65
N GLY A 122 -2.76 -4.86 1.13
CA GLY A 122 -2.10 -5.86 0.31
C GLY A 122 -0.83 -5.39 -0.41
N ASN A 123 -0.43 -4.14 -0.27
CA ASN A 123 0.86 -3.66 -0.76
C ASN A 123 1.97 -3.94 0.28
N PRO A 124 3.22 -4.03 -0.15
CA PRO A 124 4.36 -4.12 0.77
C PRO A 124 4.44 -2.91 1.68
N VAL A 125 4.81 -3.14 2.94
CA VAL A 125 5.12 -2.05 3.87
C VAL A 125 6.40 -1.36 3.42
N PRO A 126 6.44 -0.02 3.33
CA PRO A 126 7.59 0.67 2.82
C PRO A 126 8.80 0.61 3.76
N VAL A 127 9.99 0.42 3.17
CA VAL A 127 11.29 0.55 3.85
C VAL A 127 11.96 1.83 3.37
N ARG A 128 12.36 2.68 4.30
CA ARG A 128 12.96 3.97 4.01
C ARG A 128 14.41 4.02 4.50
N TYR A 129 15.23 4.77 3.75
CA TYR A 129 16.58 5.13 4.16
C TYR A 129 16.76 6.65 4.08
N GLY A 130 17.60 7.19 4.96
CA GLY A 130 17.92 8.61 4.98
C GLY A 130 16.78 9.52 5.45
N ARG A 131 16.76 10.74 4.91
CA ARG A 131 15.83 11.82 5.26
C ARG A 131 15.03 12.27 4.05
N MET A 132 13.71 12.23 4.14
CA MET A 132 12.84 12.74 3.08
C MET A 132 11.44 13.08 3.60
N PRO A 133 10.72 14.03 2.95
CA PRO A 133 9.29 14.18 3.14
C PRO A 133 8.56 12.89 2.77
N HIS A 134 7.63 12.47 3.62
CA HIS A 134 6.86 11.25 3.41
C HIS A 134 5.38 11.43 3.75
N TYR A 135 4.53 10.81 2.93
CA TYR A 135 3.09 10.69 3.12
C TYR A 135 2.82 9.27 3.63
N PRO A 136 2.64 9.07 4.94
CA PRO A 136 2.47 7.74 5.49
C PRO A 136 1.12 7.13 5.09
N ASP A 137 1.04 5.81 5.11
CA ASP A 137 -0.13 5.06 4.69
C ASP A 137 -1.17 4.97 5.80
N ILE A 138 -2.46 5.13 5.47
CA ILE A 138 -3.56 4.99 6.42
C ILE A 138 -3.71 3.52 6.81
N ILE A 139 -3.74 3.23 8.12
CA ILE A 139 -3.84 1.85 8.66
C ILE A 139 -5.19 1.54 9.31
N ALA A 140 -6.00 2.54 9.56
CA ALA A 140 -7.35 2.37 10.11
C ALA A 140 -8.33 3.34 9.44
N PRO A 141 -9.62 3.00 9.36
CA PRO A 141 -10.65 3.96 8.99
C PRO A 141 -10.63 5.18 9.91
N ASP A 142 -10.84 6.33 9.33
CA ASP A 142 -10.98 7.56 10.10
C ASP A 142 -12.22 7.48 11.00
N TRP A 143 -12.13 8.08 12.16
CA TRP A 143 -13.27 8.18 13.05
C TRP A 143 -13.29 9.55 13.74
N TRP A 144 -14.43 9.91 14.34
CA TRP A 144 -14.62 11.21 14.98
C TRP A 144 -15.52 11.10 16.19
N GLU A 145 -15.41 12.08 17.07
CA GLU A 145 -16.32 12.28 18.19
C GLU A 145 -16.62 13.76 18.39
N TYR A 146 -17.66 14.03 19.17
CA TYR A 146 -18.04 15.39 19.54
C TYR A 146 -17.88 15.57 21.05
N GLU A 147 -16.94 16.39 21.44
CA GLU A 147 -16.69 16.77 22.82
C GLU A 147 -16.92 18.29 22.97
N ASN A 148 -17.77 18.71 23.93
CA ASN A 148 -18.11 20.12 24.17
C ASN A 148 -18.59 20.90 22.93
N ASN A 149 -19.35 20.27 22.04
CA ASN A 149 -19.79 20.80 20.75
C ASN A 149 -18.70 20.99 19.70
N GLU A 150 -17.51 20.50 19.93
CA GLU A 150 -16.39 20.52 19.00
C GLU A 150 -16.20 19.11 18.42
N GLN A 151 -15.88 19.02 17.13
CA GLN A 151 -15.60 17.77 16.48
C GLN A 151 -14.11 17.51 16.54
N TYR A 152 -13.74 16.35 17.06
CA TYR A 152 -12.39 15.80 17.00
C TYR A 152 -12.37 14.67 15.98
N TYR A 153 -11.39 14.71 15.10
CA TYR A 153 -11.18 13.77 14.02
C TYR A 153 -9.87 13.02 14.25
N TYR A 154 -9.90 11.71 14.10
CA TYR A 154 -8.78 10.83 14.41
C TYR A 154 -8.34 10.09 13.16
N GLN A 155 -7.03 10.08 12.93
CA GLN A 155 -6.39 9.36 11.85
C GLN A 155 -5.17 8.60 12.36
N SER A 156 -4.91 7.41 11.79
CA SER A 156 -3.77 6.59 12.12
C SER A 156 -3.02 6.16 10.88
N PHE A 157 -1.69 6.23 10.95
CA PHE A 157 -0.80 6.01 9.82
C PHE A 157 0.34 5.08 10.19
N SER A 158 0.80 4.28 9.23
CA SER A 158 2.07 3.60 9.26
C SER A 158 3.13 4.47 8.58
N GLN A 159 4.22 4.72 9.27
CA GLN A 159 5.40 5.38 8.72
C GLN A 159 6.26 4.44 7.87
N GLY A 160 6.00 3.13 7.96
CA GLY A 160 6.83 2.08 7.41
C GLY A 160 7.70 1.39 8.47
N ILE A 161 8.46 0.40 8.02
CA ILE A 161 9.27 -0.44 8.91
C ILE A 161 10.36 0.37 9.60
N GLY A 162 10.48 0.17 10.93
CA GLY A 162 11.56 0.65 11.80
C GLY A 162 11.31 2.00 12.48
N LYS A 163 12.36 2.60 13.03
CA LYS A 163 12.34 3.80 13.87
C LYS A 163 12.68 5.05 13.07
N PHE A 164 12.12 6.19 13.45
CA PHE A 164 12.34 7.48 12.77
C PHE A 164 12.54 8.61 13.75
N LEU A 165 13.44 9.54 13.40
CA LEU A 165 13.54 10.86 14.02
C LEU A 165 12.71 11.84 13.17
N TYR A 166 11.65 12.39 13.76
CA TYR A 166 10.78 13.35 13.09
C TYR A 166 11.31 14.77 13.27
N HIS A 167 11.43 15.51 12.17
CA HIS A 167 11.88 16.91 12.14
C HIS A 167 10.69 17.86 12.00
N LYS A 168 9.64 17.42 11.32
CA LYS A 168 8.49 18.25 11.00
C LYS A 168 7.26 17.41 10.73
N HIS A 169 6.12 17.82 11.26
CA HIS A 169 4.79 17.28 10.94
C HIS A 169 3.96 18.37 10.26
N VAL A 170 3.20 18.03 9.22
CA VAL A 170 2.46 19.01 8.42
C VAL A 170 1.13 18.42 7.95
N ILE A 171 0.07 19.22 7.98
CA ILE A 171 -1.20 18.92 7.32
C ILE A 171 -1.41 19.97 6.22
N GLY A 172 -1.51 19.50 4.97
CA GLY A 172 -1.51 20.39 3.83
C GLY A 172 -0.25 21.24 3.76
N GLU A 173 -0.36 22.55 4.07
CA GLU A 173 0.75 23.50 4.18
C GLU A 173 0.96 23.96 5.63
N THR A 174 0.13 23.53 6.58
CA THR A 174 0.19 23.97 7.98
C THR A 174 1.18 23.07 8.74
N VAL A 175 2.22 23.68 9.28
CA VAL A 175 3.15 23.00 10.19
C VAL A 175 2.46 22.78 11.51
N ILE A 176 2.56 21.56 12.01
CA ILE A 176 2.03 21.19 13.33
C ILE A 176 3.13 21.44 14.35
N ASP A 177 2.90 22.41 15.21
CA ASP A 177 3.80 22.82 16.29
C ASP A 177 2.98 23.30 17.50
N ASP A 178 3.65 23.74 18.55
CA ASP A 178 3.02 24.24 19.77
C ASP A 178 2.10 25.47 19.52
N ALA A 179 2.22 26.12 18.37
CA ALA A 179 1.33 27.24 17.99
C ALA A 179 -0.02 26.78 17.43
N ASN A 180 -0.17 25.48 17.14
CA ASN A 180 -1.41 24.88 16.63
C ASN A 180 -2.00 23.86 17.61
N PRO A 181 -2.58 24.31 18.74
CA PRO A 181 -3.10 23.41 19.78
C PRO A 181 -4.33 22.59 19.33
N ASP A 182 -4.88 22.89 18.14
CA ASP A 182 -6.01 22.19 17.56
C ASP A 182 -5.60 20.85 16.89
N ILE A 183 -4.30 20.57 16.79
CA ILE A 183 -3.78 19.34 16.18
C ILE A 183 -2.75 18.71 17.13
N GLU A 184 -3.06 17.54 17.62
CA GLU A 184 -2.13 16.71 18.39
C GLU A 184 -1.59 15.57 17.54
N VAL A 185 -0.28 15.40 17.51
CA VAL A 185 0.43 14.32 16.84
C VAL A 185 1.10 13.46 17.90
N ARG A 186 0.90 12.15 17.83
CA ARG A 186 1.68 11.18 18.62
C ARG A 186 2.38 10.21 17.70
N THR A 187 3.59 9.86 18.06
CA THR A 187 4.43 8.91 17.35
C THR A 187 4.79 7.75 18.25
N TYR A 188 4.67 6.54 17.76
CA TYR A 188 4.95 5.32 18.50
C TYR A 188 6.04 4.54 17.77
N LEU A 189 7.02 4.08 18.54
CA LEU A 189 8.08 3.23 18.04
C LEU A 189 7.58 1.79 17.82
N PRO A 190 8.26 1.00 16.98
CA PRO A 190 7.96 -0.42 16.85
C PRO A 190 7.93 -1.12 18.21
N GLY A 191 6.88 -1.87 18.48
CA GLY A 191 6.66 -2.56 19.74
C GLY A 191 5.95 -1.76 20.82
N GLU A 192 5.74 -0.46 20.65
CA GLU A 192 4.93 0.34 21.57
C GLU A 192 3.43 0.11 21.34
N VAL A 193 2.68 0.20 22.42
CA VAL A 193 1.23 0.10 22.38
C VAL A 193 0.64 1.44 21.96
N VAL A 194 -0.09 1.46 20.88
CA VAL A 194 -0.82 2.65 20.39
C VAL A 194 -2.14 2.71 21.15
N ASP A 195 -2.29 3.73 21.96
CA ASP A 195 -3.43 3.91 22.84
C ASP A 195 -4.59 4.66 22.17
N HIS A 196 -5.41 5.32 22.93
CA HIS A 196 -6.73 5.83 22.63
C HIS A 196 -6.89 6.71 21.36
N PHE A 197 -5.84 7.08 20.69
CA PHE A 197 -5.97 7.77 19.39
C PHE A 197 -6.16 6.81 18.23
N HIS A 198 -5.86 5.54 18.44
CA HIS A 198 -6.04 4.50 17.43
C HIS A 198 -7.17 3.56 17.83
N HIS A 199 -8.30 3.72 17.16
CA HIS A 199 -9.40 2.76 17.25
C HIS A 199 -9.80 2.30 15.86
N ILE A 200 -10.09 1.01 15.73
CA ILE A 200 -10.86 0.52 14.59
C ILE A 200 -12.32 0.69 14.94
N VAL A 201 -12.98 1.65 14.28
CA VAL A 201 -14.38 1.99 14.54
C VAL A 201 -15.26 1.55 13.38
N TRP A 202 -16.27 0.77 13.68
CA TRP A 202 -17.33 0.44 12.74
C TRP A 202 -18.52 1.37 12.97
N THR A 203 -19.12 1.87 11.89
CA THR A 203 -20.30 2.73 11.95
C THR A 203 -21.48 2.02 11.32
N SER A 204 -22.59 1.92 12.06
CA SER A 204 -23.85 1.35 11.59
C SER A 204 -24.45 2.20 10.47
N LYS A 205 -24.94 1.54 9.43
CA LYS A 205 -25.67 2.19 8.33
C LYS A 205 -27.16 2.41 8.65
N GLU A 206 -27.65 1.84 9.73
CA GLU A 206 -29.07 1.94 10.17
C GLU A 206 -29.33 3.25 10.90
N VAL A 207 -28.29 3.90 11.41
CA VAL A 207 -28.36 5.18 12.12
C VAL A 207 -27.49 6.19 11.41
N GLY A 208 -28.08 7.24 10.89
CA GLY A 208 -27.41 8.24 10.07
C GLY A 208 -27.28 7.80 8.62
N SER A 209 -27.10 8.74 7.70
CA SER A 209 -26.78 8.46 6.31
C SER A 209 -25.28 8.60 6.09
N SER A 210 -24.72 7.81 5.18
CA SER A 210 -23.36 7.97 4.68
C SER A 210 -23.09 9.36 4.06
N ASP A 211 -24.15 10.10 3.75
CA ASP A 211 -24.12 11.41 3.07
C ASP A 211 -24.25 12.59 4.04
N GLY A 212 -24.22 12.36 5.36
CA GLY A 212 -24.27 13.41 6.38
C GLY A 212 -25.62 14.16 6.49
N GLN A 213 -26.66 13.67 5.82
CA GLN A 213 -28.00 14.22 5.88
C GLN A 213 -28.99 13.16 6.37
N GLY A 214 -29.41 13.22 7.60
CA GLY A 214 -30.53 12.44 8.06
C GLY A 214 -30.25 11.55 9.27
N GLY A 215 -30.05 12.18 10.42
CA GLY A 215 -30.16 11.48 11.69
C GLY A 215 -31.62 11.06 11.96
N LEU A 216 -31.78 10.05 12.80
CA LEU A 216 -33.08 9.63 13.28
C LEU A 216 -33.57 10.65 14.30
N LYS A 217 -34.60 11.37 13.96
CA LYS A 217 -35.20 12.34 14.86
C LYS A 217 -35.81 11.63 16.06
N LEU A 218 -35.40 12.00 17.27
CA LEU A 218 -36.03 11.53 18.48
C LEU A 218 -37.27 12.38 18.71
N ASP A 219 -38.41 11.91 18.24
CA ASP A 219 -39.66 12.59 18.43
C ASP A 219 -40.01 12.63 19.93
N GLY A 220 -40.32 13.82 20.36
CA GLY A 220 -40.56 14.07 21.77
C GLY A 220 -41.90 13.56 22.25
N VAL A 221 -42.00 13.48 23.53
CA VAL A 221 -43.24 13.10 24.23
C VAL A 221 -44.35 14.09 23.92
N THR A 222 -45.08 13.79 22.88
CA THR A 222 -46.47 14.00 22.96
C THR A 222 -47.06 12.61 22.96
N SER A 223 -47.24 12.07 24.10
CA SER A 223 -47.82 10.76 24.39
C SER A 223 -47.75 9.71 23.26
N ASN A 224 -46.64 8.94 23.24
CA ASN A 224 -46.53 7.75 22.41
C ASN A 224 -47.22 6.56 23.05
N TRP A 225 -48.17 6.01 22.29
CA TRP A 225 -48.85 4.80 22.68
C TRP A 225 -48.86 3.79 21.52
N VAL A 226 -48.35 2.63 21.77
CA VAL A 226 -48.31 1.54 20.80
C VAL A 226 -49.38 0.54 21.12
N ALA A 227 -50.22 0.20 20.16
CA ALA A 227 -51.14 -0.92 20.25
C ALA A 227 -50.54 -2.09 19.47
N GLU A 228 -50.33 -3.21 20.17
CA GLU A 228 -50.08 -4.48 19.52
C GLU A 228 -51.39 -5.02 18.98
N THR A 229 -51.38 -5.42 17.71
CA THR A 229 -52.55 -6.03 17.07
C THR A 229 -52.42 -7.56 17.14
N SER A 230 -53.49 -8.20 17.64
CA SER A 230 -53.61 -9.64 17.51
C SER A 230 -55.00 -9.96 16.95
N SER A 231 -55.09 -10.75 15.88
CA SER A 231 -56.30 -10.98 15.16
C SER A 231 -56.93 -9.66 14.66
N ASN A 232 -58.18 -9.44 14.85
CA ASN A 232 -58.90 -8.21 14.46
C ASN A 232 -58.97 -7.17 15.59
N GLU A 233 -58.08 -7.24 16.57
CA GLU A 233 -58.14 -6.36 17.73
C GLU A 233 -56.81 -5.66 17.97
N ALA A 234 -56.83 -4.37 18.27
CA ALA A 234 -55.73 -3.59 18.83
C ALA A 234 -56.07 -3.12 20.24
N ARG A 235 -55.09 -3.15 21.15
CA ARG A 235 -55.28 -2.70 22.52
C ARG A 235 -54.57 -1.36 22.73
N PHE A 236 -55.37 -0.36 23.06
CA PHE A 236 -54.90 0.97 23.35
C PHE A 236 -55.28 1.38 24.78
N ARG A 237 -54.34 1.74 25.62
CA ARG A 237 -54.59 2.09 27.06
C ARG A 237 -55.53 1.11 27.77
N GLY A 238 -55.36 -0.19 27.44
CA GLY A 238 -56.18 -1.26 28.00
C GLY A 238 -57.58 -1.37 27.37
N LYS A 239 -57.93 -0.53 26.39
CA LYS A 239 -59.17 -0.66 25.61
C LYS A 239 -58.93 -1.45 24.33
N VAL A 240 -59.89 -2.28 23.96
CA VAL A 240 -59.88 -3.07 22.72
C VAL A 240 -60.51 -2.29 21.62
N VAL A 241 -59.87 -2.23 20.45
CA VAL A 241 -60.36 -1.61 19.25
C VAL A 241 -60.49 -2.68 18.16
N GLU A 242 -61.65 -2.80 17.54
CA GLU A 242 -61.83 -3.75 16.44
C GLU A 242 -61.23 -3.22 15.17
N LEU A 243 -60.38 -4.06 14.52
CA LEU A 243 -59.78 -3.83 13.21
C LEU A 243 -60.33 -4.94 12.28
N TRP A 244 -60.70 -4.59 11.07
CA TRP A 244 -61.27 -5.52 10.11
C TRP A 244 -60.29 -5.79 8.98
N SER A 245 -60.13 -7.04 8.55
CA SER A 245 -59.33 -7.37 7.38
C SER A 245 -59.89 -6.70 6.16
N ASN A 246 -59.05 -6.14 5.31
CA ASN A 246 -59.33 -5.33 4.13
C ASN A 246 -59.89 -3.94 4.39
N TYR A 247 -60.27 -3.68 5.63
CA TYR A 247 -60.76 -2.36 6.05
C TYR A 247 -60.41 -2.20 7.51
N SER A 248 -59.52 -1.37 7.83
CA SER A 248 -59.17 -1.14 9.22
C SER A 248 -60.28 -0.58 10.07
N ILE A 249 -61.45 -0.28 9.46
CA ILE A 249 -62.52 0.43 10.13
C ILE A 249 -63.90 0.01 9.55
N HIS A 250 -64.82 -0.28 10.45
CA HIS A 250 -66.18 -0.61 10.13
C HIS A 250 -67.12 0.45 10.74
N THR A 251 -68.00 1.07 9.90
CA THR A 251 -68.86 2.17 10.31
C THR A 251 -70.09 1.71 11.05
N GLY A 252 -70.31 0.43 11.20
CA GLY A 252 -71.50 -0.16 11.84
C GLY A 252 -72.65 -0.44 10.90
N ASN A 253 -72.60 0.11 9.67
CA ASN A 253 -73.66 -0.09 8.65
C ASN A 253 -73.30 -1.00 7.50
N GLY A 254 -72.13 -1.66 7.62
CA GLY A 254 -71.62 -2.49 6.56
C GLY A 254 -70.84 -1.75 5.49
N ASP A 255 -70.75 -0.44 5.56
CA ASP A 255 -69.93 0.38 4.68
C ASP A 255 -68.52 0.45 5.23
N TYR A 256 -67.57 0.21 4.38
CA TYR A 256 -66.16 0.22 4.72
C TYR A 256 -65.59 1.55 4.24
N THR A 257 -65.07 2.33 5.19
CA THR A 257 -64.42 3.60 4.90
C THR A 257 -63.08 3.71 5.65
N SER A 258 -62.27 4.67 5.31
CA SER A 258 -61.05 5.00 6.04
C SER A 258 -61.33 5.67 7.41
N THR A 259 -62.54 5.45 7.99
CA THR A 259 -62.94 6.05 9.27
C THR A 259 -62.95 5.01 10.37
N LEU A 260 -62.44 5.36 11.55
CA LEU A 260 -62.37 4.58 12.75
C LEU A 260 -63.56 4.88 13.65
N ARG A 261 -64.12 3.87 14.35
CA ARG A 261 -65.26 4.08 15.29
C ARG A 261 -64.78 4.77 16.57
N ARG A 262 -65.31 5.96 16.85
CA ARG A 262 -64.87 6.78 17.98
C ARG A 262 -65.18 6.14 19.35
N ASP A 263 -66.24 5.41 19.48
CA ASP A 263 -66.60 4.72 20.70
C ASP A 263 -65.55 3.71 21.21
N LYS A 264 -64.64 3.33 20.37
CA LYS A 264 -63.54 2.36 20.67
C LYS A 264 -62.14 3.00 20.70
N TRP A 265 -62.00 4.27 20.26
CA TRP A 265 -60.74 4.92 20.17
C TRP A 265 -60.48 5.88 21.32
N PRO A 266 -59.31 5.85 21.97
CA PRO A 266 -58.99 6.66 23.13
C PRO A 266 -58.46 8.04 22.80
N TRP A 267 -58.35 8.42 21.54
CA TRP A 267 -57.72 9.67 21.13
C TRP A 267 -58.71 10.65 20.49
N ASP A 268 -58.35 11.93 20.49
CA ASP A 268 -59.18 13.06 20.04
C ASP A 268 -58.79 13.54 18.62
N ALA A 269 -59.67 14.36 18.00
CA ALA A 269 -59.39 14.98 16.73
C ALA A 269 -58.10 15.84 16.74
N GLY A 270 -57.31 15.79 15.68
CA GLY A 270 -56.04 16.48 15.55
C GLY A 270 -54.81 15.75 16.14
N GLN A 271 -55.03 14.62 16.78
CA GLN A 271 -53.91 13.76 17.21
C GLN A 271 -53.31 13.04 16.02
N HIS A 272 -51.97 12.90 16.04
CA HIS A 272 -51.22 12.18 15.02
C HIS A 272 -51.20 10.68 15.35
N VAL A 273 -51.47 9.86 14.37
CA VAL A 273 -51.45 8.41 14.45
C VAL A 273 -50.39 7.88 13.50
N VAL A 274 -49.39 7.17 14.03
CA VAL A 274 -48.40 6.48 13.20
C VAL A 274 -48.82 5.03 13.08
N ILE A 275 -48.99 4.56 11.87
CA ILE A 275 -49.30 3.17 11.56
C ILE A 275 -48.04 2.54 11.01
N THR A 276 -47.55 1.48 11.67
CA THR A 276 -46.45 0.64 11.21
C THR A 276 -46.94 -0.78 11.16
N SER A 277 -46.98 -1.38 9.97
CA SER A 277 -47.19 -2.81 9.82
C SER A 277 -45.84 -3.46 9.62
N SER A 278 -45.48 -4.44 10.41
CA SER A 278 -44.30 -5.24 10.20
C SER A 278 -44.53 -6.38 9.21
N SER A 279 -45.54 -6.28 8.32
CA SER A 279 -45.66 -7.24 7.24
C SER A 279 -44.39 -7.18 6.39
N GLN A 280 -43.65 -8.27 6.39
CA GLN A 280 -42.61 -8.43 5.39
C GLN A 280 -43.26 -8.31 4.02
N ASP A 281 -42.68 -7.49 3.17
CA ASP A 281 -43.08 -7.41 1.76
C ASP A 281 -43.18 -8.82 1.20
N SER A 282 -44.32 -9.18 0.62
CA SER A 282 -44.53 -10.51 0.07
C SER A 282 -43.67 -10.69 -1.18
N LEU A 283 -42.75 -11.66 -1.16
CA LEU A 283 -41.97 -11.96 -2.35
C LEU A 283 -42.88 -12.40 -3.51
N VAL A 284 -43.03 -11.57 -4.53
CA VAL A 284 -43.85 -11.85 -5.71
C VAL A 284 -43.03 -12.52 -6.80
N PHE A 285 -41.81 -12.11 -6.95
CA PHE A 285 -40.92 -12.61 -7.99
C PHE A 285 -39.47 -12.63 -7.58
N GLU A 286 -38.76 -13.71 -7.91
CA GLU A 286 -37.31 -13.82 -7.81
C GLU A 286 -36.80 -14.44 -9.11
N GLY A 287 -35.95 -13.69 -9.82
CA GLY A 287 -35.43 -14.15 -11.11
C GLY A 287 -34.86 -13.00 -11.95
N ASN A 288 -34.62 -13.31 -13.20
CA ASN A 288 -34.05 -12.36 -14.14
C ASN A 288 -35.16 -11.58 -14.89
N ILE A 289 -34.99 -10.28 -14.95
CA ILE A 289 -35.84 -9.33 -15.68
C ILE A 289 -34.99 -8.44 -16.60
N HIS A 290 -35.69 -7.69 -17.44
CA HIS A 290 -35.11 -6.69 -18.33
C HIS A 290 -35.71 -5.32 -18.05
N PHE A 291 -34.85 -4.28 -17.99
CA PHE A 291 -35.25 -2.89 -17.94
C PHE A 291 -35.07 -2.28 -19.34
N HIS A 292 -36.11 -1.70 -19.87
CA HIS A 292 -36.15 -1.06 -21.19
C HIS A 292 -36.31 0.45 -21.03
N ASP A 293 -35.34 1.18 -21.53
CA ASP A 293 -35.48 2.61 -21.79
C ASP A 293 -36.26 2.76 -23.11
N MET A 294 -37.45 3.35 -23.02
CA MET A 294 -38.35 3.55 -24.17
C MET A 294 -38.12 4.88 -24.87
N GLY A 295 -37.23 5.71 -24.35
CA GLY A 295 -36.93 7.03 -24.90
C GLY A 295 -35.74 7.12 -25.86
N ASP A 296 -34.95 6.05 -26.04
CA ASP A 296 -33.68 6.07 -26.79
C ASP A 296 -33.74 5.24 -28.09
N ASP A 297 -34.62 5.57 -29.04
CA ASP A 297 -34.52 5.05 -30.39
C ASP A 297 -33.88 6.01 -31.41
N GLY A 298 -33.10 6.96 -30.93
CA GLY A 298 -32.08 7.67 -31.71
C GLY A 298 -32.54 8.68 -32.77
N ASP A 299 -33.83 8.91 -32.96
CA ASP A 299 -34.31 9.91 -33.92
C ASP A 299 -35.56 10.64 -33.41
N VAL A 300 -35.42 11.96 -33.32
CA VAL A 300 -36.46 12.96 -33.13
C VAL A 300 -36.83 13.23 -31.66
N ILE A 301 -36.49 14.42 -31.21
CA ILE A 301 -36.99 15.09 -30.02
C ILE A 301 -38.51 15.12 -30.07
N ASP A 302 -39.16 14.13 -29.45
CA ASP A 302 -40.60 14.18 -29.14
C ASP A 302 -40.75 14.74 -27.70
N PRO A 303 -41.57 15.72 -27.47
CA PRO A 303 -41.70 16.37 -26.15
C PRO A 303 -42.42 15.52 -25.08
N GLU A 304 -42.80 14.30 -25.38
CA GLU A 304 -43.39 13.35 -24.43
C GLU A 304 -42.50 12.10 -24.35
N GLU A 305 -41.51 12.09 -23.42
CA GLU A 305 -40.78 10.88 -23.06
C GLU A 305 -41.78 9.80 -22.67
N LEU A 306 -41.76 8.65 -23.39
CA LEU A 306 -42.57 7.51 -23.04
C LEU A 306 -42.04 6.89 -21.74
N PRO A 307 -42.96 6.49 -20.83
CA PRO A 307 -42.55 5.81 -19.62
C PRO A 307 -41.82 4.49 -19.93
N ASP A 308 -40.73 4.26 -19.23
CA ASP A 308 -39.92 3.05 -19.34
C ASP A 308 -40.68 1.77 -18.91
N GLU A 309 -40.21 0.65 -19.39
CA GLU A 309 -40.89 -0.64 -19.17
C GLU A 309 -39.96 -1.67 -18.52
N ILE A 310 -40.51 -2.46 -17.61
CA ILE A 310 -39.87 -3.61 -17.01
C ILE A 310 -40.47 -4.87 -17.58
N GLU A 311 -39.66 -5.72 -18.18
CA GLU A 311 -40.08 -6.99 -18.74
C GLU A 311 -39.70 -8.17 -17.85
N ASN A 312 -40.67 -9.02 -17.53
CA ASN A 312 -40.43 -10.29 -16.88
C ASN A 312 -40.77 -11.44 -17.86
N PRO A 313 -39.75 -12.14 -18.41
CA PRO A 313 -40.01 -13.23 -19.37
C PRO A 313 -40.91 -14.34 -18.85
N LEU A 314 -41.03 -14.52 -17.55
CA LEU A 314 -41.86 -15.53 -16.89
C LEU A 314 -43.29 -15.04 -16.58
N GLY A 315 -43.55 -13.74 -16.79
CA GLY A 315 -44.82 -13.10 -16.46
C GLY A 315 -44.86 -12.57 -15.02
N TRP A 316 -45.87 -11.75 -14.74
CA TRP A 316 -45.99 -11.00 -13.49
C TRP A 316 -46.90 -11.64 -12.44
N GLY A 317 -47.40 -12.83 -12.68
CA GLY A 317 -48.19 -13.61 -11.71
C GLY A 317 -49.43 -12.92 -11.21
N THR A 318 -49.46 -12.62 -9.91
CA THR A 318 -50.62 -12.02 -9.22
C THR A 318 -50.60 -10.51 -9.16
N LEU A 319 -49.57 -9.83 -9.68
CA LEU A 319 -49.52 -8.37 -9.63
C LEU A 319 -50.70 -7.75 -10.37
N ALA A 320 -51.25 -6.67 -9.80
CA ALA A 320 -52.35 -5.90 -10.33
C ALA A 320 -51.98 -4.43 -10.57
N HIS A 321 -52.82 -3.69 -11.20
CA HIS A 321 -52.69 -2.24 -11.36
C HIS A 321 -52.80 -1.55 -10.00
N ASN A 322 -51.92 -0.60 -9.75
CA ASN A 322 -51.70 0.12 -8.49
C ASN A 322 -51.02 -0.70 -7.38
N ASP A 323 -50.57 -1.91 -7.62
CA ASP A 323 -49.74 -2.59 -6.65
C ASP A 323 -48.43 -1.86 -6.44
N ARG A 324 -48.07 -1.72 -5.18
CA ARG A 324 -46.78 -1.13 -4.80
C ARG A 324 -45.74 -2.27 -4.73
N ILE A 325 -44.68 -2.12 -5.48
CA ILE A 325 -43.59 -3.11 -5.56
C ILE A 325 -42.27 -2.54 -5.11
N VAL A 326 -41.48 -3.37 -4.48
CA VAL A 326 -40.09 -3.06 -4.11
C VAL A 326 -39.17 -3.95 -4.93
N ILE A 327 -38.31 -3.33 -5.74
CA ILE A 327 -37.31 -4.02 -6.57
C ILE A 327 -35.97 -3.94 -5.89
N THR A 328 -35.34 -5.07 -5.62
CA THR A 328 -34.01 -5.15 -5.06
C THR A 328 -33.10 -5.98 -5.97
N GLY A 329 -31.80 -5.64 -5.98
CA GLY A 329 -30.80 -6.34 -6.81
C GLY A 329 -30.59 -5.74 -8.20
N ALA A 330 -31.34 -4.70 -8.60
CA ALA A 330 -31.22 -4.02 -9.90
C ALA A 330 -30.25 -2.80 -9.90
N GLY A 331 -29.36 -2.69 -8.90
CA GLY A 331 -28.44 -1.55 -8.83
C GLY A 331 -29.17 -0.21 -8.80
N VAL A 332 -28.88 0.66 -9.75
CA VAL A 332 -29.49 2.00 -9.86
C VAL A 332 -30.99 1.95 -10.13
N ASN A 333 -31.49 0.86 -10.72
CA ASN A 333 -32.93 0.65 -11.00
C ASN A 333 -33.66 0.00 -9.81
N SER A 334 -33.00 -0.23 -8.70
CA SER A 334 -33.65 -0.68 -7.46
C SER A 334 -34.44 0.44 -6.82
N GLY A 335 -35.58 0.13 -6.28
CA GLY A 335 -36.44 1.15 -5.66
C GLY A 335 -37.87 0.66 -5.38
N THR A 336 -38.69 1.59 -4.89
CA THR A 336 -40.12 1.37 -4.65
C THR A 336 -40.92 2.05 -5.73
N PHE A 337 -41.82 1.30 -6.33
CA PHE A 337 -42.62 1.74 -7.47
C PHE A 337 -44.10 1.30 -7.34
N ILE A 338 -44.96 1.95 -8.08
CA ILE A 338 -46.37 1.59 -8.20
C ILE A 338 -46.65 1.18 -9.65
N VAL A 339 -47.28 0.05 -9.85
CA VAL A 339 -47.60 -0.49 -11.17
C VAL A 339 -48.70 0.35 -11.83
N THR A 340 -48.42 0.99 -12.97
CA THR A 340 -49.34 1.89 -13.66
C THR A 340 -50.03 1.24 -14.89
N ALA A 341 -49.37 0.28 -15.53
CA ALA A 341 -49.94 -0.40 -16.68
C ALA A 341 -49.29 -1.74 -16.94
N PHE A 342 -50.04 -2.70 -17.46
CA PHE A 342 -49.54 -3.92 -18.07
C PHE A 342 -49.50 -3.77 -19.58
N ARG A 343 -48.43 -4.23 -20.21
CA ARG A 343 -48.17 -4.12 -21.63
C ARG A 343 -47.97 -5.50 -22.28
N PRO A 344 -48.20 -5.63 -23.59
CA PRO A 344 -47.90 -6.89 -24.32
C PRO A 344 -46.43 -7.29 -24.17
N GLY A 345 -46.17 -8.60 -24.08
CA GLY A 345 -44.82 -9.12 -23.90
C GLY A 345 -44.40 -9.18 -22.44
N ASN A 346 -45.33 -9.33 -21.50
CA ASN A 346 -45.06 -9.44 -20.06
C ASN A 346 -44.31 -8.22 -19.50
N ARG A 347 -44.68 -7.02 -19.95
CA ARG A 347 -44.07 -5.76 -19.51
C ARG A 347 -45.01 -4.99 -18.59
N ILE A 348 -44.43 -4.27 -17.68
CA ILE A 348 -45.18 -3.31 -16.83
C ILE A 348 -44.54 -1.92 -16.93
N ARG A 349 -45.36 -0.89 -16.74
CA ARG A 349 -44.94 0.46 -16.45
C ARG A 349 -45.17 0.75 -15.00
N VAL A 350 -44.30 1.61 -14.47
CA VAL A 350 -44.33 1.97 -13.05
C VAL A 350 -44.12 3.46 -12.87
N LYS A 351 -44.59 3.97 -11.75
CA LYS A 351 -44.30 5.32 -11.27
C LYS A 351 -43.63 5.26 -9.93
N THR A 352 -42.92 6.32 -9.58
CA THR A 352 -42.37 6.47 -8.24
C THR A 352 -43.46 6.66 -7.19
N ASP A 353 -43.17 6.45 -5.93
CA ASP A 353 -44.08 6.74 -4.81
C ASP A 353 -44.55 8.21 -4.79
N GLY A 354 -43.75 9.13 -5.35
CA GLY A 354 -44.09 10.54 -5.54
C GLY A 354 -45.06 10.83 -6.69
N GLY A 355 -45.57 9.79 -7.37
CA GLY A 355 -46.57 9.88 -8.43
C GLY A 355 -46.05 10.18 -9.84
N THR A 356 -44.73 10.27 -10.02
CA THR A 356 -44.14 10.50 -11.34
C THR A 356 -43.83 9.18 -12.04
N GLU A 357 -44.28 9.04 -13.31
CA GLU A 357 -43.89 7.87 -14.11
C GLU A 357 -42.37 7.83 -14.32
N VAL A 358 -41.80 6.63 -14.32
CA VAL A 358 -40.37 6.44 -14.51
C VAL A 358 -40.06 6.48 -16.00
N THR A 359 -39.23 7.40 -16.40
CA THR A 359 -38.81 7.64 -17.79
C THR A 359 -37.30 7.47 -17.97
N ARG A 360 -36.59 7.01 -16.94
CA ARG A 360 -35.13 6.89 -16.95
C ARG A 360 -34.63 5.69 -16.14
N PHE A 361 -35.02 4.48 -16.58
CA PHE A 361 -34.30 3.29 -16.19
C PHE A 361 -32.99 3.19 -16.97
N GLU A 362 -31.91 2.78 -16.33
CA GLU A 362 -30.76 2.32 -17.10
C GLU A 362 -31.13 1.02 -17.81
N PRO A 363 -30.96 0.93 -19.15
CA PRO A 363 -31.25 -0.30 -19.89
C PRO A 363 -30.40 -1.46 -19.36
N MET A 364 -31.04 -2.49 -18.87
CA MET A 364 -30.39 -3.67 -18.32
C MET A 364 -31.10 -4.93 -18.80
N SER A 365 -30.34 -5.90 -19.26
CA SER A 365 -30.87 -7.19 -19.72
C SER A 365 -30.40 -8.31 -18.80
N ASN A 366 -31.33 -9.23 -18.47
CA ASN A 366 -31.06 -10.42 -17.71
C ASN A 366 -30.49 -10.16 -16.29
N VAL A 367 -31.04 -9.14 -15.61
CA VAL A 367 -30.64 -8.77 -14.25
C VAL A 367 -31.43 -9.59 -13.24
N TYR A 368 -30.71 -10.25 -12.31
CA TYR A 368 -31.34 -11.00 -11.25
C TYR A 368 -31.85 -10.07 -10.15
N VAL A 369 -33.14 -10.09 -9.91
CA VAL A 369 -33.81 -9.24 -8.94
C VAL A 369 -34.73 -10.03 -8.03
N ARG A 370 -35.07 -9.42 -6.90
CA ARG A 370 -36.20 -9.81 -6.06
C ARG A 370 -37.20 -8.68 -6.06
N ILE A 371 -38.44 -9.00 -6.36
CA ILE A 371 -39.55 -8.07 -6.37
C ILE A 371 -40.52 -8.48 -5.28
N TYR A 372 -40.83 -7.54 -4.41
CA TYR A 372 -41.74 -7.72 -3.32
C TYR A 372 -42.98 -6.86 -3.57
N GLU A 373 -44.16 -7.36 -3.29
CA GLU A 373 -45.36 -6.56 -3.15
C GLU A 373 -45.32 -5.90 -1.78
N ALA A 374 -45.33 -4.56 -1.75
CA ALA A 374 -45.38 -3.82 -0.51
C ALA A 374 -46.78 -3.82 0.06
N VAL A 375 -47.01 -4.66 1.06
CA VAL A 375 -48.31 -4.80 1.69
C VAL A 375 -48.30 -4.02 2.99
N GLY A 376 -49.04 -2.89 3.02
CA GLY A 376 -49.24 -2.13 4.25
C GLY A 376 -49.54 -0.64 4.02
N ASN A 377 -50.29 -0.07 4.94
CA ASN A 377 -50.60 1.37 4.98
C ASN A 377 -49.75 2.05 6.03
N ASP A 378 -48.41 1.82 5.99
CA ASP A 378 -47.49 2.49 6.90
C ASP A 378 -47.52 3.99 6.62
N GLY A 379 -47.61 4.80 7.63
CA GLY A 379 -47.61 6.23 7.49
C GLY A 379 -48.02 6.99 8.75
N THR A 380 -47.86 8.31 8.70
CA THR A 380 -48.32 9.18 9.74
C THR A 380 -49.60 9.89 9.29
N TYR A 381 -50.65 9.69 10.04
CA TYR A 381 -51.98 10.19 9.77
C TYR A 381 -52.43 11.15 10.86
N VAL A 382 -53.40 12.01 10.59
CA VAL A 382 -54.01 12.88 11.57
C VAL A 382 -55.46 12.40 11.75
N CYS A 383 -55.91 12.29 12.99
CA CYS A 383 -57.31 12.00 13.26
C CYS A 383 -58.17 13.23 12.96
N LYS A 384 -59.04 13.10 11.95
CA LYS A 384 -60.07 14.09 11.63
C LYS A 384 -61.34 13.63 12.30
N ASP A 385 -61.76 14.37 13.26
CA ASP A 385 -62.99 14.00 14.03
C ASP A 385 -64.24 13.96 13.28
N SER A 386 -65.20 13.20 13.72
CA SER A 386 -66.30 13.64 14.56
C SER A 386 -67.43 12.62 14.71
N HIS A 387 -68.19 12.73 15.74
CA HIS A 387 -69.51 12.11 15.91
C HIS A 387 -69.51 10.55 15.82
N GLY A 388 -68.58 9.90 16.43
CA GLY A 388 -68.55 8.44 16.51
C GLY A 388 -67.61 7.72 15.58
N THR A 389 -67.06 8.40 14.57
CA THR A 389 -66.05 7.84 13.66
C THR A 389 -64.89 8.80 13.48
N LEU A 390 -63.65 8.28 13.47
CA LEU A 390 -62.47 9.06 13.15
C LEU A 390 -62.02 8.74 11.75
N ALA A 391 -61.91 9.78 10.91
CA ALA A 391 -61.28 9.65 9.61
C ALA A 391 -59.76 9.86 9.78
N LEU A 392 -58.94 9.03 9.13
CA LEU A 392 -57.53 9.23 8.99
C LEU A 392 -57.25 10.10 7.77
N VAL A 393 -56.52 11.17 7.97
CA VAL A 393 -56.05 12.02 6.89
C VAL A 393 -54.53 11.95 6.82
N ASP A 394 -54.00 12.01 5.61
CA ASP A 394 -52.58 12.11 5.41
C ASP A 394 -52.02 13.35 6.10
N SER A 395 -50.94 13.21 6.83
CA SER A 395 -50.33 14.29 7.65
C SER A 395 -49.75 15.43 6.82
N SER A 396 -49.46 15.19 5.55
CA SER A 396 -48.88 16.17 4.63
C SER A 396 -49.92 16.90 3.79
N THR A 397 -50.92 16.19 3.32
CA THR A 397 -51.98 16.74 2.43
C THR A 397 -53.24 17.17 3.18
N LEU A 398 -53.47 16.63 4.37
CA LEU A 398 -54.73 16.79 5.15
C LEU A 398 -55.99 16.31 4.43
N GLU A 399 -55.82 15.48 3.39
CA GLU A 399 -56.92 14.84 2.67
C GLU A 399 -57.24 13.47 3.28
N GLU A 400 -58.51 13.07 3.17
CA GLU A 400 -58.94 11.73 3.62
C GLU A 400 -58.27 10.66 2.73
N VAL A 401 -57.71 9.63 3.38
CA VAL A 401 -57.13 8.49 2.68
C VAL A 401 -58.27 7.66 2.06
N ALA A 402 -58.54 7.93 0.79
CA ALA A 402 -59.76 7.39 0.09
C ALA A 402 -59.64 5.89 -0.14
N ASP A 403 -58.42 5.34 -0.32
CA ASP A 403 -58.22 3.96 -0.71
C ASP A 403 -57.45 3.20 0.39
N TRP A 404 -57.91 3.32 1.60
CA TRP A 404 -57.32 2.55 2.71
C TRP A 404 -57.58 1.06 2.48
N SER A 405 -56.54 0.33 2.16
CA SER A 405 -56.57 -1.13 1.91
C SER A 405 -56.69 -1.99 3.18
N GLY A 406 -56.71 -1.37 4.32
CA GLY A 406 -56.73 -2.06 5.61
C GLY A 406 -55.38 -2.65 6.02
N PHE A 407 -55.35 -3.32 7.17
CA PHE A 407 -54.21 -4.13 7.55
C PHE A 407 -54.33 -5.47 6.87
N THR A 408 -53.57 -5.72 5.83
CA THR A 408 -53.54 -7.01 5.12
C THR A 408 -53.05 -8.16 5.98
N THR A 409 -52.47 -7.86 7.15
CA THR A 409 -51.93 -8.83 8.13
C THR A 409 -52.44 -8.56 9.53
N ILE A 410 -53.73 -8.27 9.68
CA ILE A 410 -54.33 -8.11 11.04
C ILE A 410 -54.08 -9.33 11.90
N ASP A 411 -53.95 -10.50 11.30
CA ASP A 411 -53.56 -11.72 12.00
C ASP A 411 -52.05 -11.81 12.32
N SER A 412 -51.25 -10.85 11.86
CA SER A 412 -49.83 -10.80 12.18
C SER A 412 -49.61 -10.10 13.53
N PRO A 413 -48.93 -10.74 14.49
CA PRO A 413 -48.66 -10.13 15.79
C PRO A 413 -47.73 -8.91 15.74
N SER A 414 -47.39 -8.44 14.58
CA SER A 414 -46.38 -7.40 14.32
C SER A 414 -46.93 -6.09 13.74
N ALA A 415 -48.20 -6.00 13.40
CA ALA A 415 -48.79 -4.72 13.02
C ALA A 415 -48.93 -3.82 14.24
N GLN A 416 -48.46 -2.58 14.17
CA GLN A 416 -48.47 -1.63 15.28
C GLN A 416 -49.15 -0.33 14.90
N ILE A 417 -49.99 0.17 15.76
CA ILE A 417 -50.59 1.50 15.65
C ILE A 417 -50.12 2.34 16.84
N SER A 418 -49.44 3.41 16.58
CA SER A 418 -48.92 4.34 17.58
C SER A 418 -49.73 5.62 17.61
N VAL A 419 -50.10 6.04 18.80
CA VAL A 419 -50.75 7.37 18.99
C VAL A 419 -49.82 8.29 19.74
N LEU A 420 -49.65 9.48 19.25
CA LEU A 420 -48.90 10.54 19.89
C LEU A 420 -49.75 11.19 20.97
N ASP A 421 -49.60 10.83 22.27
CA ASP A 421 -50.34 11.35 23.42
C ASP A 421 -49.42 12.12 24.36
N ARG A 422 -49.75 13.34 24.78
CA ARG A 422 -48.89 14.26 25.54
C ARG A 422 -48.44 13.78 26.91
N ASP A 423 -49.08 12.79 27.47
CA ASP A 423 -48.86 12.32 28.87
C ASP A 423 -48.05 11.05 28.99
N ARG A 424 -47.40 10.56 27.91
CA ARG A 424 -46.67 9.32 27.85
C ARG A 424 -45.26 9.40 27.35
N GLU A 425 -44.47 8.39 27.63
CA GLU A 425 -43.09 8.25 27.18
C GLU A 425 -43.00 8.00 25.70
N ALA A 426 -42.07 8.67 25.00
CA ALA A 426 -41.83 8.50 23.59
C ALA A 426 -41.42 7.05 23.24
N GLU A 427 -41.72 6.63 22.02
CA GLU A 427 -41.31 5.34 21.54
C GLU A 427 -39.80 5.23 21.46
N TRP A 428 -39.32 4.01 21.62
CA TRP A 428 -37.94 3.69 21.38
C TRP A 428 -37.68 3.58 19.90
N ILE A 429 -36.74 4.39 19.41
CA ILE A 429 -36.22 4.29 18.04
C ILE A 429 -35.10 3.26 18.05
N GLY A 430 -35.21 2.25 17.19
CA GLY A 430 -34.28 1.16 17.05
C GLY A 430 -34.45 0.07 18.09
N ASN A 431 -33.76 -0.93 17.91
CA ASN A 431 -33.02 -1.93 18.56
C ASN A 431 -31.97 -2.31 17.51
N PHE A 432 -31.19 -1.31 17.08
CA PHE A 432 -30.16 -1.53 16.06
C PHE A 432 -28.99 -2.28 16.67
N LEU A 433 -28.38 -3.16 15.90
CA LEU A 433 -27.20 -3.87 16.32
C LEU A 433 -25.98 -2.97 16.23
N CYS A 434 -25.20 -2.94 17.30
CA CYS A 434 -24.01 -2.08 17.37
C CYS A 434 -22.87 -2.56 16.46
N VAL A 435 -22.82 -3.86 16.12
CA VAL A 435 -21.79 -4.48 15.24
C VAL A 435 -22.40 -5.62 14.42
N PRO A 436 -21.76 -6.02 13.30
CA PRO A 436 -22.13 -7.22 12.52
C PRO A 436 -22.06 -8.52 13.32
N SER A 437 -22.55 -9.62 12.74
CA SER A 437 -22.69 -10.94 13.41
C SER A 437 -21.37 -11.56 13.87
N ASP A 438 -20.29 -11.21 13.24
CA ASP A 438 -18.95 -11.75 13.43
C ASP A 438 -18.02 -10.84 14.26
N ALA A 439 -18.55 -9.72 14.76
CA ALA A 439 -17.78 -8.73 15.49
C ALA A 439 -18.26 -8.54 16.94
N THR A 440 -17.34 -8.07 17.78
CA THR A 440 -17.58 -7.71 19.18
C THR A 440 -17.22 -6.25 19.39
N ALA A 441 -18.13 -5.45 19.91
CA ALA A 441 -17.85 -4.08 20.30
C ALA A 441 -17.11 -4.05 21.66
N LEU A 442 -16.01 -3.33 21.73
CA LEU A 442 -15.30 -3.02 22.98
C LEU A 442 -15.90 -1.81 23.69
N ASP A 443 -16.42 -0.87 22.90
CA ASP A 443 -17.22 0.26 23.33
C ASP A 443 -18.21 0.64 22.24
N VAL A 444 -19.28 1.34 22.62
CA VAL A 444 -20.35 1.79 21.72
C VAL A 444 -20.55 3.28 21.90
N GLY A 445 -20.40 4.04 20.82
CA GLY A 445 -20.58 5.47 20.76
C GLY A 445 -21.87 5.89 20.03
N LEU A 446 -22.57 6.84 20.59
CA LEU A 446 -23.77 7.43 19.99
C LEU A 446 -23.55 8.92 19.75
N ASP A 447 -23.78 9.36 18.52
CA ASP A 447 -23.71 10.76 18.16
C ASP A 447 -25.11 11.39 18.13
N PHE A 448 -25.29 12.47 18.87
CA PHE A 448 -26.52 13.25 18.88
C PHE A 448 -26.28 14.67 18.38
N ILE A 449 -27.25 15.22 17.65
CA ILE A 449 -27.24 16.61 17.20
C ILE A 449 -28.54 17.31 17.57
N PHE A 450 -28.41 18.58 17.97
CA PHE A 450 -29.48 19.54 18.06
C PHE A 450 -29.30 20.52 16.91
N PRO A 451 -29.93 20.30 15.73
CA PRO A 451 -29.58 21.03 14.50
C PRO A 451 -29.88 22.51 14.54
N ARG A 452 -30.83 22.91 15.36
CA ARG A 452 -31.22 24.31 15.57
C ARG A 452 -30.76 24.87 16.91
N GLY A 453 -29.85 24.20 17.60
CA GLY A 453 -29.47 24.50 18.97
C GLY A 453 -30.48 24.05 20.01
N LEU A 454 -30.33 24.53 21.23
CA LEU A 454 -31.23 24.22 22.38
C LEU A 454 -31.50 25.47 23.16
N GLY A 455 -32.76 25.91 23.18
CA GLY A 455 -33.17 27.14 23.87
C GLY A 455 -34.59 27.57 23.55
N THR A 456 -34.99 28.65 24.16
CA THR A 456 -36.30 29.28 23.95
C THR A 456 -36.11 30.79 23.72
N LEU A 457 -36.59 31.29 22.57
CA LEU A 457 -36.56 32.72 22.22
C LEU A 457 -37.59 33.49 23.03
N ASN A 458 -37.15 34.43 23.82
CA ASN A 458 -38.06 35.32 24.58
C ASN A 458 -38.61 36.47 23.71
N LYS A 459 -39.43 37.30 24.31
CA LYS A 459 -40.05 38.44 23.60
C LYS A 459 -39.06 39.54 23.22
N ASN A 460 -37.89 39.56 23.85
CA ASN A 460 -36.86 40.58 23.62
C ASN A 460 -35.81 40.10 22.59
N GLY A 461 -35.91 38.86 22.12
CA GLY A 461 -34.98 38.28 21.17
C GLY A 461 -33.82 37.49 21.83
N ASP A 462 -33.76 37.46 23.18
CA ASP A 462 -32.74 36.66 23.89
C ASP A 462 -33.12 35.17 23.93
N ILE A 463 -32.15 34.31 24.02
CA ILE A 463 -32.31 32.86 24.09
C ILE A 463 -32.18 32.41 25.53
N ASN A 464 -33.29 31.99 26.12
CA ASN A 464 -33.28 31.40 27.45
C ASN A 464 -32.85 29.92 27.37
N ALA A 465 -32.14 29.46 28.40
CA ALA A 465 -31.73 28.08 28.49
C ALA A 465 -32.93 27.13 28.55
N ARG A 466 -32.81 26.02 27.87
CA ARG A 466 -33.77 24.90 27.86
C ARG A 466 -33.05 23.59 28.09
N THR A 467 -33.72 22.70 28.78
CA THR A 467 -33.24 21.33 29.05
C THR A 467 -33.94 20.37 28.09
N CYS A 468 -33.16 19.52 27.42
CA CYS A 468 -33.63 18.34 26.72
C CYS A 468 -33.11 17.08 27.40
N GLU A 469 -34.00 16.12 27.60
CA GLU A 469 -33.71 14.84 28.21
C GLU A 469 -34.09 13.73 27.24
N TRP A 470 -33.19 12.74 27.11
CA TRP A 470 -33.41 11.53 26.33
C TRP A 470 -32.76 10.32 26.99
N GLN A 471 -33.11 9.13 26.55
CA GLN A 471 -32.61 7.89 27.09
C GLN A 471 -32.01 7.02 26.02
N VAL A 472 -30.98 6.30 26.39
CA VAL A 472 -30.41 5.17 25.64
C VAL A 472 -30.79 3.89 26.37
N ARG A 473 -31.13 2.85 25.63
CA ARG A 473 -31.28 1.49 26.18
C ARG A 473 -30.37 0.53 25.44
N VAL A 474 -29.87 -0.48 26.18
CA VAL A 474 -29.04 -1.52 25.59
C VAL A 474 -29.44 -2.89 26.16
N ARG A 475 -29.24 -3.91 25.36
CA ARG A 475 -29.43 -5.32 25.76
C ARG A 475 -28.46 -6.19 24.94
N PRO A 476 -27.85 -7.25 25.52
CA PRO A 476 -27.09 -8.22 24.76
C PRO A 476 -27.98 -8.87 23.69
N GLU A 477 -27.49 -8.96 22.45
CA GLU A 477 -28.25 -9.57 21.37
C GLU A 477 -28.68 -11.00 21.67
N GLY A 478 -29.86 -11.37 21.16
CA GLY A 478 -30.43 -12.72 21.30
C GLY A 478 -30.80 -13.13 22.72
N THR A 479 -30.79 -12.24 23.68
CA THR A 479 -31.20 -12.51 25.07
C THR A 479 -32.56 -11.92 25.37
N ASN A 480 -33.26 -12.53 26.36
CA ASN A 480 -34.49 -11.98 26.93
C ASN A 480 -34.23 -11.16 28.20
N GLN A 481 -33.00 -10.67 28.42
CA GLN A 481 -32.68 -9.84 29.57
C GLN A 481 -33.40 -8.48 29.45
N ALA A 482 -33.70 -7.90 30.63
CA ALA A 482 -34.24 -6.55 30.66
C ALA A 482 -33.24 -5.54 30.10
N TYR A 483 -33.75 -4.54 29.34
CA TYR A 483 -32.90 -3.46 28.84
C TYR A 483 -32.29 -2.69 30.01
N GLN A 484 -31.02 -2.39 29.91
CA GLN A 484 -30.35 -1.40 30.75
C GLN A 484 -30.60 -0.04 30.09
N THR A 485 -30.95 0.98 30.89
CA THR A 485 -31.26 2.31 30.40
C THR A 485 -30.36 3.36 31.04
N HIS A 486 -29.96 4.35 30.25
CA HIS A 486 -29.18 5.50 30.73
C HIS A 486 -29.85 6.81 30.29
N LYS A 487 -30.02 7.73 31.24
CA LYS A 487 -30.63 9.04 30.98
C LYS A 487 -29.55 10.07 30.63
N LEU A 488 -29.75 10.76 29.56
CA LEU A 488 -28.90 11.84 29.09
C LEU A 488 -29.64 13.19 29.20
N THR A 489 -28.92 14.24 29.54
CA THR A 489 -29.48 15.57 29.78
C THR A 489 -28.54 16.62 29.19
N LEU A 490 -29.07 17.52 28.37
CA LEU A 490 -28.36 18.70 27.89
C LEU A 490 -29.19 19.96 28.22
N THR A 491 -28.52 20.94 28.79
CA THR A 491 -29.13 22.28 29.06
C THR A 491 -28.30 23.35 28.38
N LYS A 492 -28.87 24.04 27.42
CA LYS A 492 -28.23 25.16 26.70
C LYS A 492 -29.21 26.29 26.42
N GLY A 493 -28.66 27.50 26.22
CA GLY A 493 -29.40 28.66 25.76
C GLY A 493 -28.72 29.21 24.50
N ASP A 494 -28.72 28.41 23.41
CA ASP A 494 -27.97 28.69 22.19
C ASP A 494 -28.77 28.21 20.97
N ASN A 495 -28.78 29.01 19.88
CA ASN A 495 -29.40 28.67 18.60
C ASN A 495 -28.40 28.11 17.55
N THR A 496 -27.15 27.90 17.94
CA THR A 496 -26.17 27.20 17.10
C THR A 496 -26.30 25.71 17.25
N PRO A 497 -26.03 24.92 16.20
CA PRO A 497 -26.07 23.45 16.29
C PRO A 497 -25.21 22.95 17.44
N GLN A 498 -25.78 22.09 18.27
CA GLN A 498 -25.06 21.40 19.36
C GLN A 498 -24.88 19.94 19.02
N ARG A 499 -23.68 19.41 19.26
CA ARG A 499 -23.32 18.02 18.97
C ARG A 499 -22.66 17.40 20.18
N ILE A 500 -22.90 16.11 20.40
CA ILE A 500 -22.34 15.33 21.51
C ILE A 500 -22.19 13.88 21.09
N THR A 501 -21.06 13.28 21.44
CA THR A 501 -20.86 11.82 21.43
C THR A 501 -20.96 11.28 22.84
N VAL A 502 -21.68 10.19 23.02
CA VAL A 502 -21.81 9.48 24.29
C VAL A 502 -21.23 8.08 24.14
N TRP A 503 -20.18 7.78 24.90
CA TRP A 503 -19.58 6.47 24.96
C TRP A 503 -20.20 5.63 26.07
N LEU A 504 -20.75 4.46 25.74
CA LEU A 504 -21.53 3.66 26.67
C LEU A 504 -20.68 2.91 27.70
N LYS A 505 -19.42 2.63 27.38
CA LYS A 505 -18.48 2.04 28.38
C LYS A 505 -18.29 3.01 29.55
N GLU A 506 -18.11 4.30 29.30
CA GLU A 506 -18.01 5.32 30.32
C GLU A 506 -19.35 5.61 30.99
N ALA A 507 -20.41 5.80 30.19
CA ALA A 507 -21.72 6.22 30.69
C ALA A 507 -22.47 5.13 31.49
N MET A 508 -22.28 3.85 31.13
CA MET A 508 -23.07 2.73 31.66
C MET A 508 -22.21 1.58 32.18
N GLY A 509 -20.88 1.60 32.01
CA GLY A 509 -20.01 0.47 32.32
C GLY A 509 -20.21 -0.71 31.38
N LEU A 510 -20.49 -0.43 30.10
CA LEU A 510 -20.76 -1.47 29.12
C LEU A 510 -19.54 -2.39 28.94
N THR A 511 -19.79 -3.70 29.00
CA THR A 511 -18.74 -4.71 28.77
C THR A 511 -18.65 -5.06 27.30
N PRO A 512 -17.48 -5.56 26.82
CA PRO A 512 -17.35 -6.02 25.43
C PRO A 512 -18.45 -7.02 25.04
N GLY A 513 -19.09 -6.81 23.91
CA GLY A 513 -20.20 -7.65 23.47
C GLY A 513 -20.88 -7.14 22.19
N ARG A 514 -21.93 -7.86 21.79
CA ARG A 514 -22.82 -7.46 20.70
C ARG A 514 -24.15 -7.02 21.31
N TRP A 515 -24.51 -5.75 21.10
CA TRP A 515 -25.60 -5.07 21.78
C TRP A 515 -26.69 -4.61 20.83
N GLU A 516 -27.93 -4.77 21.24
CA GLU A 516 -29.07 -4.05 20.68
C GLU A 516 -29.14 -2.68 21.35
N VAL A 517 -29.19 -1.60 20.56
CA VAL A 517 -29.17 -0.23 21.04
C VAL A 517 -30.40 0.51 20.53
N GLY A 518 -31.08 1.20 21.43
CA GLY A 518 -32.21 2.07 21.07
C GLY A 518 -32.19 3.36 21.86
N CYS A 519 -32.77 4.40 21.25
CA CYS A 519 -32.85 5.72 21.85
C CYS A 519 -34.30 6.22 21.90
N ARG A 520 -34.64 7.03 22.89
CA ARG A 520 -35.92 7.78 22.93
C ARG A 520 -35.73 9.13 23.60
N ARG A 521 -36.50 10.08 23.23
CA ARG A 521 -36.63 11.34 23.97
C ARG A 521 -37.61 11.20 25.10
N ILE A 522 -37.34 11.79 26.29
CA ILE A 522 -38.25 11.78 27.46
C ILE A 522 -38.75 13.18 27.79
N SER A 523 -38.06 14.22 27.34
CA SER A 523 -38.55 15.59 27.55
C SER A 523 -39.68 15.93 26.60
N THR A 524 -40.64 16.76 27.08
CA THR A 524 -41.80 17.15 26.28
C THR A 524 -41.40 18.04 25.09
N VAL A 525 -42.04 17.84 23.94
CA VAL A 525 -41.94 18.72 22.79
C VAL A 525 -42.96 19.82 22.87
N THR A 526 -42.54 21.04 22.59
CA THR A 526 -43.45 22.19 22.50
C THR A 526 -43.58 22.62 21.04
N ASN A 527 -44.76 22.54 20.45
CA ASN A 527 -45.06 23.02 19.09
C ASN A 527 -45.05 24.56 19.07
N SER A 528 -43.86 25.14 19.08
CA SER A 528 -43.66 26.58 18.99
C SER A 528 -42.42 26.89 18.16
N THR A 529 -42.53 27.77 17.19
CA THR A 529 -41.41 28.26 16.37
C THR A 529 -40.33 28.99 17.19
N LYS A 530 -40.64 29.35 18.42
CA LYS A 530 -39.72 30.00 19.35
C LYS A 530 -38.92 29.00 20.20
N VAL A 531 -39.19 27.70 20.12
CA VAL A 531 -38.51 26.65 20.88
C VAL A 531 -37.60 25.90 19.95
N PHE A 532 -36.35 25.77 20.36
CA PHE A 532 -35.31 24.96 19.70
C PHE A 532 -34.99 23.82 20.64
N ASP A 533 -35.45 22.61 20.39
CA ASP A 533 -35.23 21.47 21.26
C ASP A 533 -35.27 20.12 20.48
N GLU A 534 -35.15 20.22 19.16
CA GLU A 534 -35.08 19.04 18.32
C GLU A 534 -33.76 18.33 18.54
N VAL A 535 -33.81 17.01 18.81
CA VAL A 535 -32.65 16.13 18.95
C VAL A 535 -32.74 15.03 17.94
N GLN A 536 -31.61 14.73 17.29
CA GLN A 536 -31.49 13.66 16.29
C GLN A 536 -30.35 12.75 16.68
N TRP A 537 -30.55 11.44 16.53
CA TRP A 537 -29.53 10.43 16.66
C TRP A 537 -28.82 10.27 15.34
N MET A 538 -27.59 10.79 15.24
CA MET A 538 -26.84 10.92 13.98
C MET A 538 -25.93 9.74 13.65
N GLY A 539 -25.50 8.99 14.67
CA GLY A 539 -24.58 7.90 14.44
C GLY A 539 -24.59 6.86 15.57
N LEU A 540 -24.43 5.63 15.18
CA LEU A 540 -24.13 4.50 16.06
C LEU A 540 -22.81 3.91 15.59
N LYS A 541 -21.79 4.01 16.44
CA LYS A 541 -20.44 3.54 16.15
C LYS A 541 -19.94 2.64 17.26
N SER A 542 -19.07 1.72 16.91
CA SER A 542 -18.51 0.74 17.81
C SER A 542 -17.02 0.60 17.63
N VAL A 543 -16.30 0.61 18.74
CA VAL A 543 -14.87 0.32 18.75
C VAL A 543 -14.69 -1.19 18.67
N LEU A 544 -14.03 -1.67 17.63
CA LEU A 544 -13.75 -3.09 17.41
C LEU A 544 -12.37 -3.48 17.95
N GLN A 545 -11.43 -2.56 17.96
CA GLN A 545 -10.09 -2.78 18.44
C GLN A 545 -9.56 -1.53 19.16
N GLU A 546 -8.99 -1.74 20.33
CA GLU A 546 -8.19 -0.81 21.12
C GLU A 546 -6.76 -1.36 21.23
N ASN A 547 -5.81 -0.53 21.64
CA ASN A 547 -4.46 -0.96 21.99
C ASN A 547 -3.76 -1.73 20.85
N TYR A 548 -3.72 -1.12 19.68
CA TYR A 548 -2.97 -1.65 18.56
C TYR A 548 -1.47 -1.69 18.88
N GLN A 549 -0.79 -2.75 18.47
CA GLN A 549 0.65 -2.89 18.63
C GLN A 549 1.23 -3.48 17.35
N ASN A 550 2.24 -2.83 16.81
CA ASN A 550 3.01 -3.32 15.66
C ASN A 550 4.48 -3.42 16.06
N HIS A 551 5.09 -4.57 15.87
CA HIS A 551 6.48 -4.82 16.31
C HIS A 551 7.53 -4.37 15.30
N GLU A 552 7.13 -4.03 14.09
CA GLU A 552 8.05 -3.71 12.99
C GLU A 552 7.93 -2.26 12.51
N GLU A 553 6.72 -1.68 12.59
CA GLU A 553 6.39 -0.37 12.03
C GLU A 553 6.30 0.71 13.11
N SER A 554 6.75 1.92 12.77
CA SER A 554 6.41 3.11 13.55
C SER A 554 5.02 3.61 13.16
N ILE A 555 4.23 3.92 14.17
CA ILE A 555 2.85 4.39 14.00
C ILE A 555 2.74 5.87 14.34
N ILE A 556 1.93 6.58 13.61
CA ILE A 556 1.61 7.99 13.84
C ILE A 556 0.11 8.11 13.99
N THR A 557 -0.33 8.80 15.02
CA THR A 557 -1.74 9.10 15.22
C THR A 557 -1.96 10.60 15.31
N LEU A 558 -3.05 11.06 14.73
CA LEU A 558 -3.47 12.45 14.75
C LEU A 558 -4.81 12.58 15.47
N LYS A 559 -4.93 13.58 16.34
CA LYS A 559 -6.21 14.10 16.83
C LYS A 559 -6.34 15.54 16.31
N ILE A 560 -7.34 15.77 15.49
CA ILE A 560 -7.55 17.06 14.82
C ILE A 560 -8.89 17.65 15.29
N LYS A 561 -8.85 18.83 15.90
CA LYS A 561 -10.04 19.60 16.20
C LYS A 561 -10.53 20.30 14.92
N ALA A 562 -11.77 20.06 14.53
CA ALA A 562 -12.35 20.66 13.34
C ALA A 562 -12.56 22.17 13.55
N THR A 563 -11.73 22.97 12.89
CA THR A 563 -11.85 24.44 12.84
C THR A 563 -12.23 24.89 11.43
N ASN A 564 -12.73 26.11 11.30
CA ASN A 564 -13.09 26.67 9.98
C ASN A 564 -11.88 26.75 9.03
N SER A 565 -10.69 26.95 9.56
CA SER A 565 -9.46 27.01 8.77
C SER A 565 -9.02 25.63 8.25
N LEU A 566 -9.22 24.58 9.03
CA LEU A 566 -8.85 23.21 8.66
C LEU A 566 -9.93 22.55 7.78
N SER A 567 -11.21 22.84 8.02
CA SER A 567 -12.33 22.29 7.23
C SER A 567 -12.44 22.90 5.82
N GLN A 568 -11.87 24.07 5.58
CA GLN A 568 -11.84 24.71 4.26
C GLN A 568 -10.61 24.36 3.43
N GLN A 569 -9.62 23.66 4.00
CA GLN A 569 -8.47 23.20 3.22
C GLN A 569 -8.89 22.03 2.33
N ALA A 570 -8.88 22.28 1.01
CA ALA A 570 -9.18 21.27 -0.01
C ALA A 570 -8.18 20.09 0.00
N ASN A 571 -7.13 20.15 0.80
CA ASN A 571 -6.08 19.16 0.88
C ASN A 571 -5.60 19.00 2.33
N SER A 572 -6.22 18.09 3.06
CA SER A 572 -5.89 17.75 4.45
C SER A 572 -4.90 16.59 4.56
N GLN A 573 -4.00 16.44 3.57
CA GLN A 573 -3.01 15.37 3.56
C GLN A 573 -1.95 15.61 4.63
N TYR A 574 -1.74 14.60 5.46
CA TYR A 574 -0.66 14.60 6.42
C TYR A 574 0.64 14.13 5.77
N TRP A 575 1.71 14.82 6.04
CA TRP A 575 3.07 14.39 5.71
C TRP A 575 4.05 14.81 6.80
N ASN A 576 5.19 14.15 6.84
CA ASN A 576 6.27 14.49 7.77
C ASN A 576 7.63 14.49 7.07
N ASP A 577 8.56 15.27 7.61
CA ASP A 577 9.98 15.17 7.29
C ASP A 577 10.66 14.40 8.41
N SER A 578 11.27 13.28 8.08
CA SER A 578 11.86 12.40 9.07
C SER A 578 13.10 11.68 8.53
N THR A 579 14.02 11.37 9.46
CA THR A 579 15.23 10.58 9.18
C THR A 579 15.09 9.19 9.77
N ARG A 580 15.43 8.17 8.99
CA ARG A 580 15.48 6.79 9.45
C ARG A 580 16.53 6.62 10.55
N ILE A 581 16.19 5.93 11.63
CA ILE A 581 17.11 5.46 12.65
C ILE A 581 17.57 4.07 12.29
N LEU A 582 18.87 3.86 12.17
CA LEU A 582 19.49 2.60 11.82
C LEU A 582 20.46 2.16 12.94
N PRO A 583 20.71 0.85 13.04
CA PRO A 583 21.83 0.33 13.85
C PRO A 583 23.14 0.67 13.14
N VAL A 584 23.80 1.74 13.57
CA VAL A 584 25.06 2.24 13.01
C VAL A 584 26.23 1.60 13.72
N ARG A 585 27.13 0.99 12.95
CA ARG A 585 28.35 0.37 13.49
C ARG A 585 29.33 1.44 13.96
N GLN A 586 29.79 1.30 15.21
CA GLN A 586 30.77 2.16 15.83
C GLN A 586 32.19 1.59 15.67
N ASP A 587 33.20 2.42 15.97
CA ASP A 587 34.63 2.04 15.85
C ASP A 587 35.01 0.88 16.79
N ASP A 588 34.27 0.69 17.88
CA ASP A 588 34.46 -0.41 18.83
C ASP A 588 33.80 -1.72 18.39
N GLY A 589 33.17 -1.72 17.21
CA GLY A 589 32.46 -2.86 16.64
C GLY A 589 31.01 -3.05 17.14
N GLN A 590 30.55 -2.21 18.05
CA GLN A 590 29.16 -2.26 18.52
C GLN A 590 28.21 -1.49 17.59
N TYR A 591 26.92 -1.80 17.68
CA TYR A 591 25.88 -1.10 16.94
C TYR A 591 25.07 -0.19 17.87
N THR A 592 24.92 1.06 17.49
CA THR A 592 24.06 2.00 18.20
C THR A 592 23.00 2.57 17.27
N GLU A 593 21.75 2.68 17.76
CA GLU A 593 20.66 3.26 17.00
C GLU A 593 20.86 4.77 16.86
N GLN A 594 21.01 5.23 15.63
CA GLN A 594 21.21 6.64 15.31
C GLN A 594 20.48 7.02 14.02
N PRO A 595 19.99 8.27 13.90
CA PRO A 595 19.50 8.77 12.63
C PRO A 595 20.61 8.75 11.58
N SER A 596 20.43 8.07 10.48
CA SER A 596 21.46 7.95 9.45
C SER A 596 20.93 8.27 8.06
N ARG A 597 21.77 8.96 7.28
CA ARG A 597 21.63 9.16 5.83
C ARG A 597 22.78 8.50 5.07
N SER A 598 23.63 7.79 5.80
CA SER A 598 24.83 7.17 5.27
C SER A 598 24.50 6.03 4.31
N ILE A 599 25.16 6.03 3.18
CA ILE A 599 25.08 4.96 2.18
C ILE A 599 25.58 3.64 2.78
N ALA A 600 26.70 3.68 3.51
CA ALA A 600 27.28 2.50 4.16
C ALA A 600 26.31 1.88 5.16
N ASP A 601 25.72 2.70 6.04
CA ASP A 601 24.79 2.21 7.06
C ASP A 601 23.53 1.61 6.42
N ALA A 602 23.03 2.21 5.34
CA ALA A 602 21.88 1.70 4.59
C ALA A 602 22.15 0.33 3.94
N VAL A 603 23.34 0.14 3.35
CA VAL A 603 23.73 -1.15 2.76
C VAL A 603 23.92 -2.19 3.84
N ILE A 604 24.63 -1.87 4.93
CA ILE A 604 24.87 -2.80 6.04
C ILE A 604 23.54 -3.24 6.66
N ASP A 605 22.63 -2.29 6.86
CA ASP A 605 21.27 -2.60 7.35
C ASP A 605 20.52 -3.51 6.36
N ALA A 606 20.52 -3.20 5.08
CA ALA A 606 19.89 -4.03 4.05
C ALA A 606 20.48 -5.45 3.97
N CYS A 607 21.78 -5.60 4.25
CA CYS A 607 22.41 -6.91 4.30
C CYS A 607 22.03 -7.70 5.56
N ARG A 608 22.02 -7.04 6.74
CA ARG A 608 21.85 -7.71 8.04
C ARG A 608 20.41 -7.94 8.45
N ASN A 609 19.50 -7.06 8.03
CA ASN A 609 18.11 -7.10 8.48
C ASN A 609 17.44 -8.40 8.00
N ASP A 610 16.78 -9.12 8.92
CA ASP A 610 16.13 -10.41 8.66
C ASP A 610 14.64 -10.27 8.28
N VAL A 611 14.05 -9.09 8.42
CA VAL A 611 12.65 -8.82 8.07
C VAL A 611 12.51 -8.42 6.61
N TYR A 612 13.28 -7.42 6.17
CA TYR A 612 13.19 -6.85 4.81
C TYR A 612 14.51 -6.93 4.03
N GLY A 613 15.59 -7.32 4.66
CA GLY A 613 16.92 -7.45 4.07
C GLY A 613 17.31 -8.90 3.78
N ALA A 614 18.59 -9.16 3.68
CA ALA A 614 19.09 -10.50 3.35
C ALA A 614 19.36 -11.39 4.59
N GLY A 615 19.34 -10.84 5.81
CA GLY A 615 19.60 -11.57 7.05
C GLY A 615 21.00 -12.19 7.08
N LEU A 616 22.01 -11.52 6.49
CA LEU A 616 23.37 -12.00 6.44
C LEU A 616 24.08 -11.83 7.79
N GLU A 617 24.90 -12.78 8.15
CA GLU A 617 25.84 -12.66 9.27
C GLU A 617 26.99 -11.71 8.88
N GLU A 618 27.69 -11.16 9.86
CA GLU A 618 28.72 -10.15 9.61
C GLU A 618 29.91 -10.66 8.76
N ASP A 619 30.25 -11.92 8.86
CA ASP A 619 31.32 -12.55 8.07
C ASP A 619 30.97 -12.69 6.57
N ALA A 620 29.72 -12.56 6.22
CA ALA A 620 29.23 -12.52 4.84
C ALA A 620 29.14 -11.09 4.28
N ILE A 621 29.60 -10.09 5.01
CA ILE A 621 29.54 -8.67 4.61
C ILE A 621 30.94 -8.06 4.78
N ASP A 622 31.46 -7.44 3.74
CA ASP A 622 32.75 -6.69 3.80
C ASP A 622 32.53 -5.31 4.45
N ILE A 623 32.30 -5.36 5.76
CA ILE A 623 31.96 -4.17 6.55
C ILE A 623 33.08 -3.13 6.49
N ASP A 624 34.33 -3.58 6.52
CA ASP A 624 35.52 -2.69 6.54
C ASP A 624 35.56 -1.83 5.27
N THR A 625 35.26 -2.38 4.11
CA THR A 625 35.17 -1.63 2.84
C THR A 625 34.03 -0.60 2.92
N PHE A 626 32.84 -0.97 3.40
CA PHE A 626 31.73 -0.01 3.52
C PHE A 626 32.06 1.13 4.49
N LEU A 627 32.69 0.85 5.62
CA LEU A 627 33.09 1.87 6.59
C LEU A 627 34.20 2.77 6.06
N ALA A 628 35.17 2.25 5.32
CA ALA A 628 36.22 3.06 4.70
C ALA A 628 35.66 4.11 3.73
N TYR A 629 34.56 3.80 3.05
CA TYR A 629 33.90 4.74 2.16
C TYR A 629 32.87 5.65 2.87
N ARG A 630 32.39 5.31 4.07
CA ARG A 630 31.44 6.12 4.83
C ARG A 630 31.90 7.56 5.02
N ASP A 631 33.15 7.75 5.45
CA ASP A 631 33.71 9.06 5.68
C ASP A 631 33.91 9.85 4.39
N LYS A 632 34.27 9.17 3.30
CA LYS A 632 34.42 9.77 1.99
C LYS A 632 33.08 10.29 1.47
N TRP A 633 32.01 9.51 1.51
CA TRP A 633 30.68 9.91 1.12
C TRP A 633 30.15 11.05 2.00
N THR A 634 30.34 10.96 3.31
CA THR A 634 29.94 12.01 4.26
C THR A 634 30.64 13.34 3.96
N THR A 635 31.95 13.32 3.69
CA THR A 635 32.72 14.51 3.34
C THR A 635 32.26 15.18 2.05
N ARG A 636 31.70 14.37 1.13
CA ARG A 636 31.18 14.84 -0.17
C ARG A 636 29.71 15.27 -0.10
N ASP A 637 29.02 15.10 1.03
CA ASP A 637 27.58 15.22 1.16
C ASP A 637 26.82 14.27 0.18
N ASP A 638 27.35 13.07 -0.03
CA ASP A 638 26.69 12.01 -0.76
C ASP A 638 25.84 11.18 0.22
N PHE A 639 24.53 11.26 0.10
CA PHE A 639 23.58 10.62 1.01
C PHE A 639 22.64 9.69 0.25
N CYS A 640 22.07 8.72 0.99
CA CYS A 640 21.04 7.84 0.49
C CYS A 640 19.71 8.21 1.17
N ASP A 641 18.85 8.89 0.44
CA ASP A 641 17.52 9.32 0.92
C ASP A 641 16.44 8.75 0.01
N GLY A 642 15.86 7.63 0.38
CA GLY A 642 14.92 6.95 -0.52
C GLY A 642 13.94 6.01 0.14
N LEU A 643 13.05 5.45 -0.67
CA LEU A 643 11.94 4.63 -0.26
C LEU A 643 11.83 3.41 -1.18
N PHE A 644 11.73 2.23 -0.58
CA PHE A 644 11.32 1.01 -1.23
C PHE A 644 9.85 0.72 -0.88
N ASP A 645 8.94 0.95 -1.81
CA ASP A 645 7.50 0.71 -1.68
C ASP A 645 7.01 -0.45 -2.57
N GLN A 646 7.94 -1.09 -3.27
CA GLN A 646 7.69 -2.26 -4.12
C GLN A 646 8.68 -3.36 -3.79
N PRO A 647 8.28 -4.64 -3.94
CA PRO A 647 9.19 -5.77 -3.82
C PRO A 647 10.37 -5.58 -4.78
N THR A 648 11.57 -5.53 -4.22
CA THR A 648 12.80 -5.35 -4.98
C THR A 648 13.76 -6.49 -4.66
N ALA A 649 14.39 -7.07 -5.67
CA ALA A 649 15.40 -8.09 -5.45
C ALA A 649 16.54 -7.51 -4.61
N PHE A 650 17.04 -8.25 -3.63
CA PHE A 650 18.07 -7.79 -2.70
C PHE A 650 19.27 -7.15 -3.41
N TRP A 651 19.79 -7.81 -4.45
CA TRP A 651 20.93 -7.32 -5.22
C TRP A 651 20.64 -6.00 -5.95
N ALA A 652 19.43 -5.85 -6.48
CA ALA A 652 18.97 -4.61 -7.09
C ALA A 652 18.75 -3.51 -6.04
N ALA A 653 18.28 -3.87 -4.85
CA ALA A 653 18.08 -2.91 -3.76
C ALA A 653 19.40 -2.31 -3.28
N ILE A 654 20.39 -3.16 -2.95
CA ILE A 654 21.72 -2.65 -2.57
C ILE A 654 22.42 -1.92 -3.72
N GLY A 655 22.15 -2.31 -4.97
CA GLY A 655 22.63 -1.60 -6.16
C GLY A 655 22.11 -0.16 -6.21
N LYS A 656 20.81 0.04 -5.98
CA LYS A 656 20.20 1.39 -5.92
C LYS A 656 20.76 2.24 -4.78
N ILE A 657 20.99 1.65 -3.61
CA ILE A 657 21.60 2.36 -2.48
C ILE A 657 23.02 2.77 -2.83
N LEU A 658 23.84 1.86 -3.35
CA LEU A 658 25.24 2.11 -3.69
C LEU A 658 25.40 3.07 -4.88
N GLU A 659 24.45 3.09 -5.83
CA GLU A 659 24.48 4.00 -6.97
C GLU A 659 24.50 5.47 -6.51
N THR A 660 23.87 5.80 -5.38
CA THR A 660 23.95 7.16 -4.81
C THR A 660 25.37 7.60 -4.47
N GLY A 661 26.24 6.63 -4.17
CA GLY A 661 27.67 6.86 -3.89
C GLY A 661 28.58 6.50 -5.08
N ARG A 662 28.04 6.40 -6.30
CA ARG A 662 28.77 5.98 -7.49
C ARG A 662 29.42 4.62 -7.34
N SER A 663 28.73 3.71 -6.65
CA SER A 663 29.25 2.40 -6.28
C SER A 663 28.33 1.29 -6.75
N TYR A 664 28.88 0.11 -6.88
CA TYR A 664 28.16 -1.04 -7.41
C TYR A 664 28.46 -2.26 -6.52
N PRO A 665 27.47 -3.11 -6.23
CA PRO A 665 27.67 -4.30 -5.41
C PRO A 665 28.49 -5.34 -6.15
N ARG A 666 29.36 -6.02 -5.43
CA ARG A 666 30.12 -7.21 -5.87
C ARG A 666 30.25 -8.24 -4.76
N ILE A 667 30.60 -9.46 -5.12
CA ILE A 667 30.97 -10.48 -4.16
C ILE A 667 32.48 -10.59 -4.16
N GLU A 668 33.09 -10.46 -3.01
CA GLU A 668 34.52 -10.60 -2.82
C GLU A 668 34.81 -11.59 -1.71
N LEU A 669 35.60 -12.62 -2.00
CA LEU A 669 35.92 -13.72 -1.08
C LEU A 669 34.71 -14.37 -0.38
N GLY A 670 33.54 -14.34 -1.03
CA GLY A 670 32.30 -14.90 -0.50
C GLY A 670 31.44 -13.92 0.31
N ALA A 671 31.95 -12.70 0.57
CA ALA A 671 31.22 -11.64 1.24
C ALA A 671 30.60 -10.63 0.24
N VAL A 672 29.51 -10.01 0.64
CA VAL A 672 28.94 -8.86 -0.09
C VAL A 672 29.84 -7.66 0.14
N SER A 673 30.43 -7.15 -0.94
CA SER A 673 31.32 -6.02 -1.00
C SER A 673 30.84 -5.02 -2.04
N MET A 674 31.60 -4.01 -2.29
CA MET A 674 31.29 -3.01 -3.30
C MET A 674 32.53 -2.59 -4.09
N TRP A 675 32.26 -1.96 -5.20
CA TRP A 675 33.22 -1.26 -6.01
C TRP A 675 32.70 0.16 -6.28
N ARG A 676 33.56 1.18 -6.06
CA ARG A 676 33.25 2.57 -6.39
C ARG A 676 34.00 2.97 -7.66
N ASP A 677 33.31 3.61 -8.60
CA ASP A 677 33.92 4.16 -9.80
C ASP A 677 34.66 5.46 -9.51
N GLU A 678 35.95 5.32 -9.32
CA GLU A 678 36.88 6.41 -9.02
C GLU A 678 38.27 6.07 -9.56
N PRO A 679 39.14 7.08 -9.78
CA PRO A 679 40.50 6.87 -10.21
C PRO A 679 41.27 5.96 -9.26
N ARG A 680 41.97 4.98 -9.84
CA ARG A 680 42.78 4.01 -9.09
C ARG A 680 44.17 3.91 -9.72
N GLU A 681 45.17 3.93 -8.87
CA GLU A 681 46.55 3.74 -9.28
C GLU A 681 46.92 2.25 -9.34
N THR A 682 46.31 1.45 -8.48
CA THR A 682 46.59 0.01 -8.41
C THR A 682 46.01 -0.71 -9.60
N LEU A 683 46.86 -1.37 -10.36
CA LEU A 683 46.49 -2.24 -11.47
C LEU A 683 46.36 -3.68 -10.94
N CYS A 684 45.23 -4.30 -11.32
CA CYS A 684 45.01 -5.72 -11.05
C CYS A 684 45.73 -6.58 -12.11
N LYS A 685 45.23 -7.78 -12.35
CA LYS A 685 45.83 -8.74 -13.24
C LYS A 685 46.02 -8.18 -14.68
N PRO A 686 47.23 -8.38 -15.29
CA PRO A 686 47.48 -8.02 -16.69
C PRO A 686 46.86 -9.03 -17.65
N TYR A 687 46.29 -8.53 -18.75
CA TYR A 687 45.74 -9.36 -19.82
C TYR A 687 46.45 -9.11 -21.13
N SER A 688 46.84 -10.20 -21.79
CA SER A 688 47.47 -10.17 -23.12
C SER A 688 47.11 -11.46 -23.89
N PRO A 689 47.40 -11.58 -25.18
CA PRO A 689 47.26 -12.86 -25.91
C PRO A 689 47.94 -14.08 -25.28
N VAL A 690 48.83 -13.89 -24.28
CA VAL A 690 49.45 -14.99 -23.54
C VAL A 690 48.42 -15.73 -22.67
N ASN A 691 47.46 -14.98 -22.09
CA ASN A 691 46.43 -15.52 -21.18
C ASN A 691 44.99 -15.27 -21.69
N MET A 692 44.85 -14.86 -22.94
CA MET A 692 43.55 -14.78 -23.64
C MET A 692 43.34 -15.98 -24.53
N THR A 693 42.12 -16.46 -24.64
CA THR A 693 41.75 -17.49 -25.64
C THR A 693 41.93 -16.89 -27.06
N PRO A 694 42.61 -17.63 -27.96
CA PRO A 694 42.81 -17.15 -29.34
C PRO A 694 41.50 -16.69 -30.01
N ASP A 695 41.56 -15.63 -30.82
CA ASP A 695 40.44 -15.05 -31.56
C ASP A 695 39.27 -14.54 -30.72
N SER A 696 39.43 -14.41 -29.39
CA SER A 696 38.38 -13.97 -28.48
C SER A 696 38.38 -12.46 -28.24
N PHE A 697 39.47 -11.78 -28.56
CA PHE A 697 39.62 -10.35 -28.35
C PHE A 697 38.86 -9.52 -29.39
N SER A 698 38.06 -8.60 -28.94
CA SER A 698 37.38 -7.62 -29.81
C SER A 698 37.32 -6.25 -29.13
N VAL A 699 37.51 -5.22 -29.94
CA VAL A 699 37.43 -3.82 -29.52
C VAL A 699 36.39 -3.12 -30.36
N ASP A 700 35.50 -2.43 -29.68
CA ASP A 700 34.51 -1.53 -30.29
C ASP A 700 34.81 -0.11 -29.83
N ILE A 701 35.11 0.80 -30.77
CA ILE A 701 35.42 2.19 -30.50
C ILE A 701 34.28 3.05 -31.05
N GLY A 702 33.45 3.57 -30.14
CA GLY A 702 32.39 4.51 -30.47
C GLY A 702 33.00 5.86 -30.95
N LEU A 703 32.92 6.13 -32.24
CA LEU A 703 33.30 7.45 -32.77
C LEU A 703 32.15 8.44 -32.49
N PRO A 704 32.48 9.74 -32.26
CA PRO A 704 31.47 10.77 -32.19
C PRO A 704 30.67 10.86 -33.49
N GLU A 705 29.36 10.79 -33.44
CA GLU A 705 28.44 10.88 -34.57
C GLU A 705 27.46 12.03 -34.38
N ASP A 706 26.97 12.61 -35.53
CA ASP A 706 25.88 13.58 -35.49
C ASP A 706 24.61 12.92 -34.94
N GLY A 707 24.09 13.42 -33.83
CA GLY A 707 22.94 12.87 -33.14
C GLY A 707 23.26 12.11 -31.85
N ASP A 708 24.54 11.98 -31.50
CA ASP A 708 24.94 11.55 -30.17
C ASP A 708 24.35 12.48 -29.12
N TYR A 709 24.18 11.92 -27.90
CA TYR A 709 23.78 12.73 -26.76
C TYR A 709 24.90 13.73 -26.41
N ASP A 710 24.52 14.96 -26.19
CA ASP A 710 25.44 16.08 -25.89
C ASP A 710 25.26 16.64 -24.48
N GLY A 711 24.78 15.81 -23.57
CA GLY A 711 24.59 16.11 -22.16
C GLY A 711 23.76 15.04 -21.45
N ILE A 712 23.59 15.23 -20.17
CA ILE A 712 22.72 14.40 -19.31
C ILE A 712 21.68 15.29 -18.67
N GLU A 713 20.40 14.95 -18.83
CA GLU A 713 19.31 15.54 -18.07
C GLU A 713 18.99 14.62 -16.89
N VAL A 714 19.34 15.07 -15.69
CA VAL A 714 19.17 14.31 -14.46
C VAL A 714 17.83 14.63 -13.83
N GLU A 715 17.00 13.62 -13.63
CA GLU A 715 15.82 13.72 -12.76
C GLU A 715 16.19 13.31 -11.32
N TRP A 716 15.92 14.19 -10.36
CA TRP A 716 16.16 13.99 -8.93
C TRP A 716 15.01 14.50 -8.09
N PHE A 717 14.87 14.04 -6.85
CA PHE A 717 13.79 14.48 -5.96
C PHE A 717 14.22 15.68 -5.11
N ASN A 718 13.48 16.81 -5.25
CA ASN A 718 13.69 18.00 -4.40
C ASN A 718 12.77 17.95 -3.17
N PRO A 719 13.30 17.80 -1.95
CA PRO A 719 12.49 17.72 -0.73
C PRO A 719 11.80 19.05 -0.35
N GLN A 720 12.28 20.21 -0.85
CA GLN A 720 11.63 21.49 -0.58
C GLN A 720 10.38 21.69 -1.44
N SER A 721 10.49 21.44 -2.73
CA SER A 721 9.34 21.48 -3.64
C SER A 721 8.48 20.21 -3.54
N ARG A 722 9.02 19.15 -2.96
CA ARG A 722 8.40 17.81 -2.84
C ARG A 722 8.04 17.22 -4.21
N LYS A 723 8.86 17.50 -5.22
CA LYS A 723 8.66 17.08 -6.61
C LYS A 723 9.96 16.58 -7.21
N SER A 724 9.84 15.74 -8.24
CA SER A 724 10.95 15.50 -9.14
C SER A 724 11.25 16.77 -9.93
N GLU A 725 12.52 17.11 -10.00
CA GLU A 725 13.05 18.22 -10.79
C GLU A 725 14.10 17.68 -11.76
N THR A 726 14.29 18.36 -12.87
CA THR A 726 15.31 18.01 -13.85
C THR A 726 16.44 19.01 -13.82
N LEU A 727 17.66 18.51 -14.05
CA LEU A 727 18.87 19.29 -14.06
C LEU A 727 19.70 18.90 -15.31
N LEU A 728 19.97 19.85 -16.18
CA LEU A 728 20.84 19.63 -17.34
C LEU A 728 22.31 19.72 -16.92
N CYS A 729 23.07 18.68 -17.21
CA CYS A 729 24.51 18.56 -16.96
C CYS A 729 25.23 18.40 -18.31
N THR A 730 26.06 19.39 -18.68
CA THR A 730 26.86 19.41 -19.91
C THR A 730 28.32 19.60 -19.58
N LEU A 731 29.19 19.01 -20.38
CA LEU A 731 30.61 19.22 -20.33
C LEU A 731 31.00 20.49 -21.13
N PRO A 732 32.21 21.08 -20.88
CA PRO A 732 32.68 22.16 -21.68
C PRO A 732 32.70 21.81 -23.19
N GLY A 733 31.98 22.63 -23.98
CA GLY A 733 31.85 22.44 -25.43
C GLY A 733 30.65 21.59 -25.88
N GLN A 734 29.80 21.20 -24.93
CA GLN A 734 28.48 20.57 -25.20
C GLN A 734 27.38 21.62 -25.07
N ASP A 735 26.44 21.63 -26.02
CA ASP A 735 25.34 22.61 -26.07
C ASP A 735 24.07 22.11 -25.31
N GLY A 736 23.94 20.80 -25.07
CA GLY A 736 22.81 20.20 -24.38
C GLY A 736 21.49 20.17 -25.18
N TYR A 737 21.58 20.14 -26.51
CA TYR A 737 20.38 20.06 -27.36
C TYR A 737 19.73 18.68 -27.38
N ASN A 738 20.52 17.62 -27.19
CA ASN A 738 20.07 16.24 -27.19
C ASN A 738 20.56 15.52 -25.95
N PRO A 739 20.09 15.90 -24.72
CA PRO A 739 20.55 15.25 -23.49
C PRO A 739 19.94 13.87 -23.32
N LYS A 740 20.72 12.93 -22.81
CA LYS A 740 20.23 11.64 -22.33
C LYS A 740 19.55 11.82 -20.98
N GLN A 741 18.31 11.34 -20.83
CA GLN A 741 17.61 11.37 -19.56
C GLN A 741 18.10 10.25 -18.63
N VAL A 742 18.44 10.64 -17.41
CA VAL A 742 18.87 9.72 -16.34
C VAL A 742 18.12 10.09 -15.06
N LYS A 743 17.55 9.10 -14.40
CA LYS A 743 16.90 9.25 -13.10
C LYS A 743 17.86 8.81 -12.02
N LEU A 744 18.16 9.70 -11.06
CA LEU A 744 18.90 9.39 -9.85
C LEU A 744 17.90 9.11 -8.72
N GLU A 745 17.67 7.84 -8.47
CA GLU A 745 16.87 7.42 -7.31
C GLU A 745 17.68 7.69 -6.03
N PHE A 746 17.01 8.04 -4.94
CA PHE A 746 17.57 8.24 -3.61
C PHE A 746 18.55 9.43 -3.47
N VAL A 747 18.59 10.32 -4.45
CA VAL A 747 19.33 11.58 -4.41
C VAL A 747 18.35 12.72 -4.17
N THR A 748 18.60 13.52 -3.12
CA THR A 748 17.68 14.57 -2.64
C THR A 748 18.30 15.96 -2.61
N THR A 749 19.53 16.13 -3.07
CA THR A 749 20.21 17.43 -3.14
C THR A 749 20.67 17.75 -4.57
N GLU A 750 20.48 19.01 -5.00
CA GLU A 750 20.90 19.45 -6.33
C GLU A 750 22.41 19.29 -6.54
N ALA A 751 23.19 19.60 -5.51
CA ALA A 751 24.65 19.50 -5.60
C ALA A 751 25.11 18.07 -5.87
N HIS A 752 24.50 17.08 -5.22
CA HIS A 752 24.77 15.66 -5.44
C HIS A 752 24.30 15.25 -6.84
N ALA A 753 23.06 15.59 -7.22
CA ALA A 753 22.52 15.31 -8.55
C ALA A 753 23.40 15.90 -9.67
N ARG A 754 23.92 17.11 -9.48
CA ARG A 754 24.83 17.77 -10.43
C ARG A 754 26.17 17.05 -10.55
N ARG A 755 26.77 16.62 -9.43
CA ARG A 755 28.04 15.87 -9.46
C ARG A 755 27.90 14.57 -10.24
N GLU A 756 26.85 13.80 -9.93
CA GLU A 756 26.61 12.52 -10.59
C GLU A 756 26.20 12.70 -12.05
N GLY A 757 25.42 13.74 -12.36
CA GLY A 757 25.07 14.10 -13.74
C GLY A 757 26.28 14.47 -14.60
N LEU A 758 27.20 15.28 -14.07
CA LEU A 758 28.45 15.62 -14.75
C LEU A 758 29.38 14.42 -14.92
N PHE A 759 29.44 13.55 -13.93
CA PHE A 759 30.19 12.30 -14.04
C PHE A 759 29.62 11.40 -15.14
N LYS A 760 28.31 11.19 -15.21
CA LYS A 760 27.64 10.43 -16.27
C LYS A 760 27.81 11.08 -17.66
N ALA A 761 27.84 12.42 -17.73
CA ALA A 761 28.15 13.12 -18.97
C ALA A 761 29.61 12.87 -19.43
N ALA A 762 30.55 12.88 -18.48
CA ALA A 762 31.95 12.56 -18.76
C ALA A 762 32.13 11.08 -19.16
N GLU A 763 31.48 10.17 -18.48
CA GLU A 763 31.46 8.74 -18.81
C GLU A 763 31.00 8.52 -20.25
N GLN A 764 29.88 9.13 -20.64
CA GLN A 764 29.37 9.05 -22.01
C GLN A 764 30.31 9.66 -23.05
N ALA A 765 30.98 10.76 -22.72
CA ALA A 765 31.86 11.46 -23.65
C ALA A 765 33.24 10.78 -23.81
N TYR A 766 33.78 10.22 -22.74
CA TYR A 766 35.16 9.76 -22.70
C TYR A 766 35.35 8.23 -22.67
N ARG A 767 34.41 7.47 -22.12
CA ARG A 767 34.50 5.99 -22.05
C ARG A 767 33.83 5.35 -23.28
N ARG A 768 34.39 5.58 -24.45
CA ARG A 768 33.83 5.11 -25.74
C ARG A 768 34.43 3.81 -26.27
N THR A 769 35.51 3.31 -25.62
CA THR A 769 36.18 2.07 -26.03
C THR A 769 35.66 0.92 -25.17
N ASN A 770 34.97 -0.03 -25.81
CA ASN A 770 34.53 -1.27 -25.22
C ASN A 770 35.39 -2.42 -25.68
N VAL A 771 35.82 -3.28 -24.78
CA VAL A 771 36.69 -4.41 -25.05
C VAL A 771 36.06 -5.69 -24.54
N ASN A 772 36.05 -6.73 -25.35
CA ASN A 772 35.62 -8.04 -24.92
C ASN A 772 36.73 -9.06 -25.21
N PHE A 773 36.96 -9.98 -24.30
CA PHE A 773 37.91 -11.08 -24.47
C PHE A 773 37.48 -12.27 -23.60
N THR A 774 38.03 -13.42 -23.93
CA THR A 774 37.86 -14.63 -23.15
C THR A 774 39.23 -15.07 -22.65
N THR A 775 39.30 -15.52 -21.43
CA THR A 775 40.50 -16.08 -20.82
C THR A 775 40.17 -17.47 -20.26
N ASP A 776 41.19 -18.22 -19.86
CA ASP A 776 41.00 -19.45 -19.12
C ASP A 776 40.52 -19.19 -17.68
N MET A 777 40.65 -20.16 -16.80
CA MET A 777 40.28 -20.07 -15.37
C MET A 777 40.95 -18.93 -14.62
N ASP A 778 42.07 -18.44 -15.13
CA ASP A 778 42.78 -17.28 -14.57
C ASP A 778 41.91 -16.00 -14.53
N GLY A 779 40.90 -15.94 -15.38
CA GLY A 779 39.94 -14.82 -15.38
C GLY A 779 39.15 -14.65 -14.07
N TRP A 780 39.04 -15.70 -13.27
CA TRP A 780 38.42 -15.65 -11.96
C TRP A 780 39.23 -14.95 -10.87
N GLU A 781 40.52 -14.65 -11.15
CA GLU A 781 41.36 -13.82 -10.30
C GLU A 781 40.97 -12.34 -10.35
N SER A 782 40.20 -11.95 -11.35
CA SER A 782 39.68 -10.56 -11.50
C SER A 782 38.20 -10.50 -11.21
N ASN A 783 37.76 -9.33 -10.74
CA ASN A 783 36.39 -9.09 -10.36
C ASN A 783 35.79 -7.89 -11.13
N TYR A 784 34.48 -7.74 -11.11
CA TYR A 784 33.79 -6.55 -11.60
C TYR A 784 34.35 -5.29 -10.93
N GLY A 785 34.67 -4.28 -11.75
CA GLY A 785 35.24 -3.01 -11.32
C GLY A 785 36.75 -3.01 -11.13
N ASP A 786 37.45 -4.13 -11.35
CA ASP A 786 38.91 -4.15 -11.31
C ASP A 786 39.49 -3.38 -12.48
N VAL A 787 40.56 -2.65 -12.22
CA VAL A 787 41.29 -1.93 -13.22
C VAL A 787 42.45 -2.80 -13.69
N VAL A 788 42.41 -3.16 -14.97
CA VAL A 788 43.33 -4.11 -15.56
C VAL A 788 44.15 -3.49 -16.69
N PRO A 789 45.46 -3.72 -16.77
CA PRO A 789 46.26 -3.37 -17.92
C PRO A 789 46.08 -4.43 -19.02
N VAL A 790 45.72 -3.98 -20.23
CA VAL A 790 45.55 -4.84 -21.40
C VAL A 790 46.56 -4.47 -22.50
N ALA A 791 47.30 -5.44 -22.95
CA ALA A 791 48.19 -5.33 -24.10
C ALA A 791 47.76 -6.28 -25.21
N HIS A 792 47.67 -5.79 -26.45
CA HIS A 792 47.31 -6.58 -27.62
C HIS A 792 47.86 -6.03 -28.90
N ASP A 793 48.38 -6.88 -29.75
CA ASP A 793 49.05 -6.55 -31.01
C ASP A 793 48.12 -6.02 -32.09
N SER A 794 46.87 -6.53 -32.18
CA SER A 794 45.88 -6.12 -33.15
C SER A 794 45.52 -4.61 -33.11
N VAL A 795 45.68 -4.00 -31.93
CA VAL A 795 45.40 -2.57 -31.68
C VAL A 795 46.67 -1.78 -31.29
N SER A 796 47.83 -2.42 -31.35
CA SER A 796 49.14 -1.80 -31.01
C SER A 796 49.18 -1.26 -29.59
N TRP A 797 48.52 -1.94 -28.61
CA TRP A 797 48.54 -1.58 -27.19
C TRP A 797 49.67 -2.38 -26.52
N GLY A 798 50.92 -1.84 -26.60
CA GLY A 798 52.11 -2.45 -26.01
C GLY A 798 52.62 -3.68 -26.72
N GLN A 799 53.63 -4.27 -26.13
CA GLN A 799 54.18 -5.54 -26.54
C GLN A 799 54.20 -6.46 -25.30
N PHE A 800 54.10 -7.77 -25.47
CA PHE A 800 53.86 -8.68 -24.40
C PHE A 800 54.55 -10.05 -24.66
N GLY A 801 54.66 -10.84 -23.64
CA GLY A 801 55.23 -12.19 -23.73
C GLY A 801 55.56 -12.76 -22.36
N GLN A 802 56.42 -13.76 -22.36
CA GLN A 802 56.89 -14.43 -21.16
C GLN A 802 58.40 -14.33 -21.03
N VAL A 803 58.93 -14.44 -19.80
CA VAL A 803 60.36 -14.47 -19.54
C VAL A 803 60.88 -15.88 -19.72
N ILE A 804 61.81 -16.06 -20.65
CA ILE A 804 62.41 -17.34 -20.97
C ILE A 804 63.51 -17.67 -19.95
N GLU A 805 64.43 -16.70 -19.73
CA GLU A 805 65.59 -16.88 -18.85
C GLU A 805 65.91 -15.56 -18.13
N THR A 806 66.40 -15.68 -16.92
CA THR A 806 66.96 -14.56 -16.13
C THR A 806 68.43 -14.76 -15.94
N LEU A 807 69.28 -13.84 -16.44
CA LEU A 807 70.72 -13.89 -16.37
C LEU A 807 71.21 -12.73 -15.51
N ASN A 808 72.02 -13.05 -14.53
CA ASN A 808 72.69 -12.04 -13.64
C ASN A 808 74.15 -11.91 -14.04
N ALA A 809 74.53 -10.69 -14.45
CA ALA A 809 75.91 -10.44 -14.77
C ALA A 809 76.77 -10.19 -13.46
N GLU A 810 78.04 -10.37 -13.60
CA GLU A 810 78.99 -10.18 -12.49
C GLU A 810 78.98 -8.71 -11.94
N ASN A 811 78.60 -7.77 -12.79
CA ASN A 811 78.47 -6.35 -12.43
C ASN A 811 77.16 -6.01 -11.70
N GLY A 812 76.32 -7.03 -11.43
CA GLY A 812 75.01 -6.88 -10.79
C GLY A 812 73.89 -6.45 -11.71
N SER A 813 74.11 -6.31 -13.00
CA SER A 813 73.03 -6.06 -13.96
C SER A 813 72.22 -7.34 -14.21
N GLN A 814 70.89 -7.24 -14.33
CA GLN A 814 70.02 -8.32 -14.64
C GLN A 814 69.57 -8.25 -16.13
N TYR A 815 69.76 -9.30 -16.85
CA TYR A 815 69.34 -9.47 -18.24
C TYR A 815 68.12 -10.44 -18.27
N LEU A 816 67.18 -10.15 -19.14
CA LEU A 816 66.02 -10.99 -19.35
C LEU A 816 65.93 -11.42 -20.79
N GLN A 817 65.89 -12.73 -21.02
CA GLN A 817 65.52 -13.27 -22.35
C GLN A 817 64.01 -13.44 -22.39
N LEU A 818 63.39 -12.91 -23.46
CA LEU A 818 61.96 -12.77 -23.65
C LEU A 818 61.48 -13.64 -24.83
N THR A 819 60.21 -14.06 -24.81
CA THR A 819 59.62 -14.81 -25.92
C THR A 819 59.37 -14.00 -27.19
N GLY A 820 59.27 -12.64 -27.11
CA GLY A 820 59.01 -11.77 -28.21
C GLY A 820 60.24 -10.98 -28.68
N LEU A 821 60.32 -10.69 -30.00
CA LEU A 821 61.24 -9.71 -30.54
C LEU A 821 60.70 -8.34 -30.32
N LEU A 822 61.36 -7.53 -29.49
CA LEU A 822 60.85 -6.23 -29.09
C LEU A 822 61.15 -5.20 -30.17
N THR A 823 60.14 -4.36 -30.39
CA THR A 823 60.29 -3.16 -31.26
C THR A 823 60.56 -1.95 -30.35
N TRP A 824 61.66 -1.27 -30.63
CA TRP A 824 62.13 -0.10 -29.93
C TRP A 824 61.90 1.16 -30.73
N GLU A 825 61.45 2.24 -30.07
CA GLU A 825 61.43 3.58 -30.69
C GLU A 825 62.77 4.29 -30.35
N GLU A 826 63.43 4.78 -31.43
CA GLU A 826 64.75 5.43 -31.25
C GLU A 826 64.65 6.71 -30.42
N GLY A 827 65.56 6.79 -29.44
CA GLY A 827 65.65 7.98 -28.54
C GLY A 827 64.57 8.07 -27.49
N LYS A 828 63.75 7.02 -27.29
CA LYS A 828 62.72 6.97 -26.26
C LYS A 828 63.10 5.99 -25.13
N GLN A 829 62.71 6.32 -23.92
CA GLN A 829 62.87 5.40 -22.77
C GLN A 829 61.72 4.37 -22.82
N HIS A 830 62.09 3.10 -22.71
CA HIS A 830 61.18 1.98 -22.62
C HIS A 830 61.16 1.36 -21.23
N TYR A 831 60.03 0.74 -20.93
CA TYR A 831 59.75 0.16 -19.64
C TYR A 831 59.20 -1.29 -19.82
N ILE A 832 59.36 -2.07 -18.81
CA ILE A 832 58.81 -3.43 -18.66
C ILE A 832 58.14 -3.57 -17.31
N MET A 833 56.97 -4.21 -17.30
CA MET A 833 56.28 -4.56 -16.08
C MET A 833 55.92 -6.05 -16.12
N PHE A 834 55.75 -6.68 -14.97
CA PHE A 834 55.49 -8.12 -14.84
C PHE A 834 54.25 -8.35 -14.01
N ASN A 835 53.62 -9.52 -14.26
CA ASN A 835 52.53 -9.99 -13.40
C ASN A 835 53.09 -10.43 -12.04
N ARG A 836 52.29 -10.15 -10.98
CA ARG A 836 52.59 -10.51 -9.57
C ARG A 836 51.85 -11.78 -9.14
N GLY A 837 51.68 -12.76 -10.00
CA GLY A 837 50.75 -13.86 -9.75
C GLY A 837 49.33 -13.35 -9.56
N ASN A 838 48.75 -13.57 -8.39
CA ASN A 838 47.36 -13.15 -8.07
C ASN A 838 47.27 -11.71 -7.51
N GLU A 839 48.37 -11.00 -7.33
CA GLU A 839 48.40 -9.70 -6.64
C GLU A 839 48.56 -8.49 -7.56
N GLY A 840 48.33 -8.63 -8.89
CA GLY A 840 48.40 -7.57 -9.85
C GLY A 840 49.74 -7.50 -10.60
N VAL A 841 50.36 -6.33 -10.68
CA VAL A 841 51.57 -6.09 -11.46
C VAL A 841 52.67 -5.45 -10.61
N HIS A 842 53.93 -5.69 -10.96
CA HIS A 842 55.06 -4.95 -10.40
C HIS A 842 55.93 -4.30 -11.50
N GLY A 843 56.47 -3.14 -11.23
CA GLY A 843 57.08 -2.26 -12.20
C GLY A 843 56.32 -0.94 -12.28
N PRO A 844 56.45 -0.13 -13.35
CA PRO A 844 57.33 -0.34 -14.51
C PRO A 844 58.82 -0.11 -14.20
N TYR A 845 59.66 -0.96 -14.77
CA TYR A 845 61.13 -0.87 -14.67
C TYR A 845 61.70 -0.38 -15.97
N ARG A 846 62.70 0.55 -15.92
CA ARG A 846 63.40 1.01 -17.13
C ARG A 846 64.25 -0.09 -17.69
N VAL A 847 64.25 -0.18 -19.00
CA VAL A 847 65.06 -1.18 -19.73
C VAL A 847 65.81 -0.54 -20.88
N GLU A 848 66.95 -1.18 -21.21
CA GLU A 848 67.75 -0.91 -22.36
C GLU A 848 67.85 -2.07 -23.34
N GLN A 849 68.02 -1.77 -24.60
CA GLN A 849 68.17 -2.72 -25.70
C GLN A 849 69.61 -3.30 -25.63
N THR A 850 69.69 -4.59 -25.97
CA THR A 850 70.98 -5.24 -26.23
C THR A 850 71.18 -5.47 -27.72
N ASP A 851 72.37 -6.00 -28.10
CA ASP A 851 72.58 -6.44 -29.47
C ASP A 851 71.72 -7.64 -29.90
N ALA A 852 71.19 -8.39 -28.93
CA ALA A 852 70.22 -9.47 -29.13
C ALA A 852 68.77 -8.91 -29.02
N PRO A 853 67.92 -9.11 -30.04
CA PRO A 853 66.58 -8.45 -30.10
C PRO A 853 65.57 -9.03 -29.11
N ASP A 854 65.87 -10.18 -28.49
CA ASP A 854 65.08 -10.88 -27.50
C ASP A 854 65.61 -10.75 -26.06
N ILE A 855 66.73 -10.02 -25.88
CA ILE A 855 67.35 -9.80 -24.56
C ILE A 855 67.31 -8.32 -24.20
N VAL A 856 66.87 -8.04 -22.99
CA VAL A 856 66.82 -6.67 -22.41
C VAL A 856 67.65 -6.58 -21.16
N ILE A 857 68.23 -5.40 -20.88
CA ILE A 857 68.89 -5.08 -19.60
C ILE A 857 67.88 -4.32 -18.69
N LEU A 858 67.67 -4.81 -17.48
CA LEU A 858 66.98 -4.05 -16.47
C LEU A 858 67.86 -2.97 -15.90
N LEU A 859 67.44 -1.71 -15.99
CA LEU A 859 68.16 -0.59 -15.37
C LEU A 859 67.78 -0.37 -13.93
N ASP A 860 66.54 -0.76 -13.57
CA ASP A 860 66.02 -0.70 -12.22
C ASP A 860 65.97 -2.09 -11.64
N LYS A 861 66.31 -2.22 -10.36
CA LYS A 861 66.23 -3.52 -9.65
C LYS A 861 64.76 -3.85 -9.39
N PRO A 862 64.24 -5.00 -9.83
CA PRO A 862 62.89 -5.43 -9.52
C PRO A 862 62.65 -5.49 -8.00
N THR A 863 61.51 -5.01 -7.56
CA THR A 863 61.06 -5.13 -6.18
C THR A 863 60.70 -6.54 -5.78
N GLU A 864 60.36 -7.36 -6.79
CA GLU A 864 59.94 -8.74 -6.63
C GLU A 864 60.69 -9.65 -7.63
N PRO A 865 60.79 -10.98 -7.30
CA PRO A 865 61.43 -11.90 -8.20
C PRO A 865 60.74 -12.02 -9.57
N VAL A 866 61.52 -12.11 -10.63
CA VAL A 866 61.06 -12.40 -11.99
C VAL A 866 61.39 -13.89 -12.28
N TYR A 867 60.35 -14.67 -12.61
CA TYR A 867 60.45 -16.11 -12.80
C TYR A 867 60.51 -16.50 -14.26
N ALA A 868 61.49 -17.32 -14.64
CA ALA A 868 61.66 -17.82 -16.00
C ALA A 868 60.78 -19.04 -16.29
N VAL A 869 60.60 -19.35 -17.59
CA VAL A 869 59.94 -20.59 -18.06
C VAL A 869 60.57 -21.81 -17.46
N GLY A 870 59.75 -22.70 -16.88
CA GLY A 870 60.21 -23.97 -16.31
C GLY A 870 60.82 -23.88 -14.94
N GLU A 871 60.85 -22.75 -14.28
CA GLU A 871 61.27 -22.60 -12.89
C GLU A 871 60.30 -23.34 -11.97
N LYS A 872 60.82 -24.29 -11.21
CA LYS A 872 59.98 -25.24 -10.47
C LYS A 872 59.11 -24.57 -9.40
N GLY A 873 57.82 -24.85 -9.49
CA GLY A 873 56.84 -24.39 -8.51
C GLY A 873 56.40 -22.93 -8.64
N GLN A 874 56.81 -22.25 -9.69
CA GLN A 874 56.47 -20.85 -9.92
C GLN A 874 55.73 -20.68 -11.28
N LYS A 875 54.78 -19.79 -11.35
CA LYS A 875 54.21 -19.33 -12.59
C LYS A 875 55.20 -18.45 -13.32
N THR A 876 55.44 -18.71 -14.59
CA THR A 876 56.30 -17.85 -15.43
C THR A 876 55.85 -16.41 -15.41
N SER A 877 56.78 -15.48 -15.24
CA SER A 877 56.46 -14.06 -15.32
C SER A 877 56.07 -13.68 -16.75
N GLU A 878 54.87 -13.17 -16.89
CA GLU A 878 54.36 -12.53 -18.12
C GLU A 878 54.76 -11.09 -18.06
N TYR A 879 55.13 -10.52 -19.21
CA TYR A 879 55.57 -9.13 -19.27
C TYR A 879 54.69 -8.30 -20.21
N MET A 880 54.60 -6.98 -19.94
CA MET A 880 54.20 -5.95 -20.88
C MET A 880 55.33 -4.95 -21.07
N PHE A 881 55.58 -4.57 -22.30
CA PHE A 881 56.69 -3.72 -22.69
C PHE A 881 56.26 -2.58 -23.60
N GLY A 882 56.84 -1.40 -23.39
CA GLY A 882 56.57 -0.22 -24.20
C GLY A 882 57.09 1.08 -23.58
N GLN A 883 56.68 2.23 -24.18
CA GLN A 883 56.84 3.51 -23.51
C GLN A 883 55.86 3.61 -22.37
N ALA A 884 56.09 4.46 -21.39
CA ALA A 884 55.28 4.56 -20.20
C ALA A 884 53.78 4.76 -20.48
N ASP A 885 53.47 5.53 -21.54
CA ASP A 885 52.08 5.85 -21.95
C ASP A 885 51.48 4.90 -23.00
N LYS A 886 52.27 3.95 -23.53
CA LYS A 886 51.88 3.03 -24.61
C LYS A 886 52.13 1.56 -24.28
N MET A 887 52.52 1.23 -23.05
CA MET A 887 52.86 -0.13 -22.67
C MET A 887 51.61 -1.02 -22.54
N TYR A 888 50.46 -0.45 -22.20
CA TYR A 888 49.16 -1.10 -22.08
C TYR A 888 48.04 -0.10 -22.20
N LYS A 889 46.83 -0.57 -22.40
CA LYS A 889 45.63 0.22 -22.22
C LYS A 889 45.02 -0.12 -20.85
N LYS A 890 44.68 0.94 -20.11
CA LYS A 890 44.05 0.80 -18.78
C LYS A 890 42.57 0.63 -18.97
N LEU A 891 42.00 -0.47 -18.51
CA LEU A 891 40.57 -0.79 -18.68
C LEU A 891 39.95 -1.14 -17.32
N ILE A 892 38.64 -0.85 -17.19
CA ILE A 892 37.81 -1.25 -16.05
C ILE A 892 36.95 -2.44 -16.48
N LEU A 893 37.02 -3.55 -15.75
CA LEU A 893 36.19 -4.71 -16.00
C LEU A 893 34.73 -4.42 -15.65
N THR A 894 33.86 -4.47 -16.66
CA THR A 894 32.41 -4.28 -16.51
C THR A 894 31.64 -5.60 -16.41
N LYS A 895 32.29 -6.71 -16.77
CA LYS A 895 31.69 -8.04 -16.69
C LYS A 895 32.77 -9.10 -16.60
N VAL A 896 32.59 -10.03 -15.68
CA VAL A 896 33.38 -11.25 -15.56
C VAL A 896 32.38 -12.40 -15.40
N LYS A 897 32.35 -13.35 -16.34
CA LYS A 897 31.39 -14.46 -16.28
C LYS A 897 31.95 -15.75 -16.87
N GLN A 898 31.50 -16.86 -16.37
CA GLN A 898 31.79 -18.16 -16.98
C GLN A 898 31.20 -18.23 -18.41
N LYS A 899 31.99 -18.64 -19.38
CA LYS A 899 31.58 -18.81 -20.77
C LYS A 899 31.56 -20.29 -21.17
N GLY A 900 32.47 -21.09 -20.65
CA GLY A 900 32.58 -22.52 -20.85
C GLY A 900 33.00 -23.22 -19.55
N GLU A 901 33.40 -24.50 -19.67
CA GLU A 901 33.82 -25.28 -18.50
C GLU A 901 35.09 -24.72 -17.86
N PHE A 902 36.02 -24.22 -18.69
CA PHE A 902 37.30 -23.67 -18.27
C PHE A 902 37.56 -22.26 -18.85
N GLU A 903 36.54 -21.56 -19.29
CA GLU A 903 36.68 -20.26 -19.90
C GLU A 903 35.86 -19.18 -19.14
N VAL A 904 36.48 -18.01 -19.02
CA VAL A 904 35.89 -16.81 -18.42
C VAL A 904 35.81 -15.71 -19.47
N GLY A 905 34.61 -15.23 -19.73
CA GLY A 905 34.38 -14.09 -20.61
C GLY A 905 34.45 -12.77 -19.82
N CYS A 906 35.30 -11.87 -20.28
CA CYS A 906 35.49 -10.55 -19.72
C CYS A 906 34.98 -9.48 -20.69
N ALA A 907 34.30 -8.46 -20.15
CA ALA A 907 34.03 -7.22 -20.85
C ALA A 907 34.62 -6.07 -20.05
N ALA A 908 35.15 -5.08 -20.72
CA ALA A 908 35.83 -3.93 -20.09
C ALA A 908 35.56 -2.65 -20.87
N VAL A 909 35.70 -1.54 -20.19
CA VAL A 909 35.60 -0.17 -20.74
C VAL A 909 36.87 0.60 -20.43
N GLU A 910 37.20 1.56 -21.30
CA GLU A 910 38.39 2.40 -21.10
C GLU A 910 38.34 3.18 -19.80
N ASP A 911 39.45 3.14 -19.04
CA ASP A 911 39.71 4.03 -17.91
C ASP A 911 40.38 5.30 -18.43
N ASP A 912 39.55 6.27 -18.84
CA ASP A 912 40.07 7.51 -19.40
C ASP A 912 40.50 8.49 -18.28
N PRO A 913 41.73 9.01 -18.31
CA PRO A 913 42.23 9.90 -17.23
C PRO A 913 41.45 11.23 -17.13
N ARG A 914 40.71 11.64 -18.16
CA ARG A 914 39.85 12.85 -18.11
C ARG A 914 38.68 12.68 -17.12
N MET A 915 38.34 11.46 -16.78
CA MET A 915 37.33 11.15 -15.77
C MET A 915 37.72 11.65 -14.37
N GLU A 916 39.03 11.79 -14.08
CA GLU A 916 39.54 12.29 -12.78
C GLU A 916 38.99 13.68 -12.42
N ALA A 917 38.75 14.53 -13.42
CA ALA A 917 38.21 15.88 -13.20
C ALA A 917 36.75 15.87 -12.68
N TYR A 918 36.06 14.75 -12.80
CA TYR A 918 34.65 14.58 -12.44
C TYR A 918 34.45 13.51 -11.32
N ALA A 919 35.54 12.92 -10.82
CA ALA A 919 35.56 11.83 -9.84
C ALA A 919 35.12 12.21 -8.41
#